data_90ecc9e408e56c82c3e53f609d8214f0
#
_entry.id   90ecc9e408e56c82c3e53f609d8214f0
#
_cell.length_a   1.000
_cell.length_b   1.000
_cell.length_c   1.000
_cell.angle_alpha   90.00
_cell.angle_beta   90.00
_cell.angle_gamma   90.00
#
_symmetry.space_group_name_H-M   'P 1'
#
loop_
_entity.id
_entity.type
_entity.pdbx_description
1 polymer ?
#
loop_
_entity_poly.entity_id
_entity_poly.type
_entity_poly.pdbx_seq_one_letter_code
_entity_poly.pdbx_strand_id
1 'polypeptide(L)'
;MTSLLVIKGWEQYMNNKPKTKLLTISLLCCGRPETTERCLQSLMPIREAIDSEIQVVDTGCSPETRAVIEKYADEVFEFEWCNDFAKARNFQLDQANGKMFLYIDDDEWFLDCKYIIEFFKQPDCTTYNIGGYFQHNYLDFEGKEYQDIEVCRMCSVTPETHFVGKIHEYIEPSYGRAMFMDAKAAHFGYVYATEEENIKHSMRNVPLLKEMMEEDPDNLRWPYQLAQELKAIKQFDEMYDVCKAAAEKSLIKNDSDDMRYRGSFICGMAIALHQTDKNKELEELYETQSKNPTIMELPLACLAFYVSTAYFNEQKNDECLAACNYYLKIYDKLADNKAEMFIQGGLFSADTFDTTKVNMVYCFIMTIGMENDDFGPLVHYYRRIAWDSPIVRLNRGFIVMLLKKCSELGYKKELRDVLNKFFTSSGFRDMIEFHIDKVAMDLSEQELENIAAAFKTTDGEKEIRLYIDIRLLEKQFAGIEYWDSYDELIEALANYGNMTLTWQQMHDSWLLDEDDDKPLNHSTKLGQGLQQFIAEADVDVTASLKILKNLFGFRPAMTGALGELSRLYTMRIKIRDAKRNDPDKFNEMYKLEETILAQIAELDAAGRSDEAVDTYKQLVGILQGSYGVDTLHI
;
A
#
# COMPACT_ATOMS: atom_id res chain seq x y z
N MET A 1 21.23 -56.76 5.77
CA MET A 1 20.37 -57.16 4.59
C MET A 1 18.94 -57.50 4.99
N THR A 2 18.62 -57.93 6.19
CA THR A 2 17.23 -58.31 6.59
C THR A 2 16.35 -57.10 6.90
N SER A 3 16.89 -55.98 7.36
CA SER A 3 16.11 -54.78 7.65
C SER A 3 15.66 -53.99 6.41
N LEU A 4 16.46 -53.95 5.35
CA LEU A 4 16.11 -53.27 4.10
C LEU A 4 15.02 -54.02 3.28
N LEU A 5 14.98 -55.36 3.39
CA LEU A 5 13.95 -56.17 2.75
C LEU A 5 12.59 -56.08 3.45
N VAL A 6 12.62 -55.92 4.76
CA VAL A 6 11.38 -55.71 5.56
C VAL A 6 10.80 -54.33 5.27
N ILE A 7 11.62 -53.27 5.19
CA ILE A 7 11.17 -51.90 4.86
C ILE A 7 10.58 -51.84 3.45
N LYS A 8 11.26 -52.41 2.45
CA LYS A 8 10.74 -52.49 1.07
C LYS A 8 9.45 -53.35 0.97
N GLY A 9 9.31 -54.38 1.76
CA GLY A 9 8.09 -55.18 1.80
C GLY A 9 6.92 -54.48 2.44
N TRP A 10 7.15 -53.63 3.43
CA TRP A 10 6.15 -52.77 4.05
C TRP A 10 5.74 -51.62 3.14
N GLU A 11 6.68 -50.94 2.49
CA GLU A 11 6.41 -49.88 1.48
C GLU A 11 5.55 -50.43 0.33
N GLN A 12 5.86 -51.63 -0.17
CA GLN A 12 5.10 -52.29 -1.26
C GLN A 12 3.73 -52.80 -0.80
N TYR A 13 3.55 -53.13 0.50
CA TYR A 13 2.28 -53.56 1.08
C TYR A 13 1.35 -52.35 1.36
N MET A 14 1.87 -51.23 1.85
CA MET A 14 1.10 -50.02 2.12
C MET A 14 0.60 -49.38 0.82
N ASN A 15 1.42 -49.34 -0.25
CA ASN A 15 1.01 -48.84 -1.56
C ASN A 15 -0.05 -49.69 -2.29
N ASN A 16 -0.30 -50.93 -1.83
CA ASN A 16 -1.32 -51.83 -2.40
C ASN A 16 -2.56 -52.02 -1.49
N LYS A 17 -2.70 -51.24 -0.44
CA LYS A 17 -3.91 -51.28 0.43
C LYS A 17 -5.14 -50.92 -0.42
N PRO A 18 -6.20 -51.76 -0.47
CA PRO A 18 -7.37 -51.40 -1.26
C PRO A 18 -8.03 -50.15 -0.72
N LYS A 19 -8.18 -49.17 -1.58
CA LYS A 19 -8.85 -47.91 -1.20
C LYS A 19 -10.34 -48.14 -1.03
N THR A 20 -10.84 -47.96 0.19
CA THR A 20 -12.21 -48.26 0.58
C THR A 20 -13.15 -47.06 0.54
N LYS A 21 -12.55 -45.84 0.46
CA LYS A 21 -13.25 -44.56 0.40
C LYS A 21 -13.06 -43.88 -0.95
N LEU A 22 -13.97 -42.97 -1.30
CA LEU A 22 -13.78 -42.10 -2.44
C LEU A 22 -12.75 -41.03 -2.13
N LEU A 23 -12.83 -40.41 -0.93
CA LEU A 23 -12.03 -39.28 -0.54
C LEU A 23 -11.46 -39.45 0.87
N THR A 24 -10.16 -39.19 1.04
CA THR A 24 -9.57 -38.86 2.36
C THR A 24 -9.34 -37.36 2.42
N ILE A 25 -9.92 -36.69 3.45
CA ILE A 25 -9.60 -35.31 3.79
C ILE A 25 -8.62 -35.35 4.95
N SER A 26 -7.42 -34.76 4.76
CA SER A 26 -6.34 -34.91 5.73
C SER A 26 -5.78 -33.56 6.19
N LEU A 27 -5.48 -33.48 7.51
CA LEU A 27 -4.88 -32.32 8.16
C LEU A 27 -3.57 -32.71 8.85
N LEU A 28 -2.56 -31.81 8.83
CA LEU A 28 -1.48 -31.77 9.81
C LEU A 28 -1.89 -30.81 10.92
N CYS A 29 -1.77 -31.20 12.18
CA CYS A 29 -2.16 -30.38 13.32
C CYS A 29 -1.02 -30.18 14.31
N CYS A 30 -0.88 -28.97 14.84
CA CYS A 30 0.13 -28.62 15.83
C CYS A 30 -0.34 -27.52 16.81
N GLY A 31 -1.22 -27.84 17.76
CA GLY A 31 -1.40 -27.02 18.96
C GLY A 31 -2.28 -25.76 18.89
N ARG A 32 -3.18 -25.65 17.92
CA ARG A 32 -4.10 -24.50 17.74
C ARG A 32 -5.57 -24.94 17.87
N PRO A 33 -6.12 -25.10 19.09
CA PRO A 33 -7.44 -25.74 19.27
C PRO A 33 -8.58 -25.00 18.57
N GLU A 34 -8.63 -23.67 18.62
CA GLU A 34 -9.74 -22.87 18.07
C GLU A 34 -9.77 -22.90 16.54
N THR A 35 -8.62 -22.72 15.89
CA THR A 35 -8.51 -22.77 14.42
C THR A 35 -8.74 -24.19 13.91
N THR A 36 -8.14 -25.19 14.58
CA THR A 36 -8.34 -26.59 14.26
C THR A 36 -9.81 -27.01 14.38
N GLU A 37 -10.53 -26.58 15.44
CA GLU A 37 -11.95 -26.88 15.57
C GLU A 37 -12.76 -26.26 14.43
N ARG A 38 -12.48 -24.99 14.08
CA ARG A 38 -13.13 -24.30 12.98
C ARG A 38 -12.87 -24.98 11.64
N CYS A 39 -11.62 -25.39 11.39
CA CYS A 39 -11.26 -26.18 10.21
C CYS A 39 -12.10 -27.44 10.13
N LEU A 40 -12.04 -28.30 11.15
CA LEU A 40 -12.73 -29.58 11.18
C LEU A 40 -14.25 -29.42 11.05
N GLN A 41 -14.86 -28.45 11.71
CA GLN A 41 -16.29 -28.13 11.56
C GLN A 41 -16.66 -27.81 10.11
N SER A 42 -15.79 -27.08 9.39
CA SER A 42 -16.01 -26.71 7.98
C SER A 42 -15.98 -27.93 7.04
N LEU A 43 -15.36 -29.03 7.43
CA LEU A 43 -15.27 -30.26 6.64
C LEU A 43 -16.49 -31.17 6.81
N MET A 44 -17.26 -31.02 7.87
CA MET A 44 -18.39 -31.89 8.16
C MET A 44 -19.42 -32.00 7.02
N PRO A 45 -19.78 -30.91 6.31
CA PRO A 45 -20.70 -31.03 5.17
C PRO A 45 -20.18 -31.93 4.05
N ILE A 46 -18.85 -31.96 3.81
CA ILE A 46 -18.23 -32.85 2.82
C ILE A 46 -18.30 -34.29 3.34
N ARG A 47 -17.91 -34.51 4.60
CA ARG A 47 -17.93 -35.80 5.28
C ARG A 47 -19.33 -36.48 5.27
N GLU A 48 -20.37 -35.68 5.40
CA GLU A 48 -21.77 -36.18 5.40
C GLU A 48 -22.30 -36.46 3.99
N ALA A 49 -21.84 -35.68 2.97
CA ALA A 49 -22.37 -35.73 1.62
C ALA A 49 -21.65 -36.72 0.68
N ILE A 50 -20.43 -37.09 1.01
CA ILE A 50 -19.50 -37.87 0.17
C ILE A 50 -19.01 -39.11 0.96
N ASP A 51 -18.76 -40.22 0.28
CA ASP A 51 -18.08 -41.38 0.89
C ASP A 51 -16.62 -41.05 1.18
N SER A 52 -16.43 -40.38 2.32
CA SER A 52 -15.12 -39.81 2.73
C SER A 52 -14.79 -40.16 4.17
N GLU A 53 -13.55 -39.89 4.54
CA GLU A 53 -13.04 -39.90 5.90
C GLU A 53 -12.28 -38.60 6.18
N ILE A 54 -12.29 -38.20 7.45
CA ILE A 54 -11.43 -37.14 7.99
C ILE A 54 -10.28 -37.78 8.75
N GLN A 55 -9.07 -37.56 8.26
CA GLN A 55 -7.84 -38.08 8.82
C GLN A 55 -7.03 -36.91 9.38
N VAL A 56 -6.56 -37.03 10.61
CA VAL A 56 -5.70 -36.02 11.22
C VAL A 56 -4.37 -36.66 11.63
N VAL A 57 -3.28 -35.99 11.30
CA VAL A 57 -1.96 -36.36 11.77
C VAL A 57 -1.50 -35.32 12.80
N ASP A 58 -1.37 -35.78 14.02
CA ASP A 58 -0.89 -35.03 15.17
C ASP A 58 0.63 -34.94 15.12
N THR A 59 1.15 -33.71 15.01
CA THR A 59 2.60 -33.42 14.95
C THR A 59 3.15 -32.77 16.22
N GLY A 60 2.40 -32.88 17.34
CA GLY A 60 2.76 -32.33 18.63
C GLY A 60 1.69 -31.41 19.23
N CYS A 61 0.42 -31.83 19.12
CA CYS A 61 -0.72 -31.10 19.63
C CYS A 61 -0.75 -31.01 21.16
N SER A 62 -1.32 -29.92 21.68
CA SER A 62 -1.69 -29.83 23.09
C SER A 62 -2.84 -30.79 23.42
N PRO A 63 -3.02 -31.17 24.71
CA PRO A 63 -4.16 -31.99 25.10
C PRO A 63 -5.51 -31.40 24.69
N GLU A 64 -5.64 -30.06 24.69
CA GLU A 64 -6.83 -29.33 24.28
C GLU A 64 -7.10 -29.52 22.79
N THR A 65 -6.07 -29.37 21.95
CA THR A 65 -6.18 -29.59 20.50
C THR A 65 -6.47 -31.07 20.20
N ARG A 66 -5.83 -31.99 20.93
CA ARG A 66 -6.08 -33.42 20.79
C ARG A 66 -7.53 -33.78 21.04
N ALA A 67 -8.16 -33.23 22.10
CA ALA A 67 -9.56 -33.42 22.37
C ALA A 67 -10.48 -32.89 21.25
N VAL A 68 -10.13 -31.81 20.60
CA VAL A 68 -10.83 -31.29 19.42
C VAL A 68 -10.69 -32.26 18.25
N ILE A 69 -9.51 -32.73 17.95
CA ILE A 69 -9.26 -33.69 16.86
C ILE A 69 -10.08 -34.94 17.03
N GLU A 70 -10.05 -35.56 18.22
CA GLU A 70 -10.76 -36.80 18.53
C GLU A 70 -12.30 -36.69 18.43
N LYS A 71 -12.84 -35.49 18.51
CA LYS A 71 -14.27 -35.22 18.36
C LYS A 71 -14.76 -35.30 16.90
N TYR A 72 -13.90 -34.94 15.93
CA TYR A 72 -14.32 -34.77 14.54
C TYR A 72 -13.67 -35.75 13.56
N ALA A 73 -12.45 -36.24 13.87
CA ALA A 73 -11.70 -37.12 12.98
C ALA A 73 -12.23 -38.56 13.02
N ASP A 74 -12.22 -39.23 11.87
CA ASP A 74 -12.47 -40.68 11.78
C ASP A 74 -11.21 -41.47 12.16
N GLU A 75 -10.02 -40.95 11.79
CA GLU A 75 -8.74 -41.58 12.10
C GLU A 75 -7.73 -40.50 12.56
N VAL A 76 -6.96 -40.83 13.60
CA VAL A 76 -5.93 -39.96 14.15
C VAL A 76 -4.63 -40.73 14.22
N PHE A 77 -3.57 -40.17 13.62
CA PHE A 77 -2.23 -40.73 13.62
C PHE A 77 -1.26 -39.75 14.29
N GLU A 78 -0.16 -40.27 14.81
CA GLU A 78 0.92 -39.48 15.41
C GLU A 78 2.15 -39.49 14.50
N PHE A 79 2.76 -38.31 14.32
CA PHE A 79 3.98 -38.16 13.56
C PHE A 79 4.95 -37.25 14.33
N GLU A 80 6.14 -37.77 14.64
CA GLU A 80 7.17 -36.96 15.28
C GLU A 80 7.71 -35.92 14.30
N TRP A 81 7.50 -34.65 14.62
CA TRP A 81 7.88 -33.55 13.74
C TRP A 81 9.39 -33.50 13.50
N CYS A 82 9.82 -33.52 12.25
CA CYS A 82 11.22 -33.60 11.82
C CYS A 82 11.67 -32.46 10.92
N ASN A 83 10.97 -31.30 10.91
CA ASN A 83 11.23 -30.15 10.03
C ASN A 83 11.15 -30.49 8.52
N ASP A 84 10.25 -31.39 8.15
CA ASP A 84 10.07 -31.84 6.78
C ASP A 84 8.57 -32.07 6.51
N PHE A 85 7.96 -31.08 5.85
CA PHE A 85 6.55 -31.15 5.52
C PHE A 85 6.24 -32.28 4.53
N ALA A 86 7.10 -32.49 3.52
CA ALA A 86 6.87 -33.60 2.56
C ALA A 86 6.85 -34.95 3.24
N LYS A 87 7.73 -35.22 4.22
CA LYS A 87 7.67 -36.47 4.99
C LYS A 87 6.38 -36.61 5.76
N ALA A 88 5.92 -35.55 6.41
CA ALA A 88 4.65 -35.56 7.14
C ALA A 88 3.45 -35.75 6.17
N ARG A 89 3.44 -35.09 5.02
CA ARG A 89 2.41 -35.24 3.99
C ARG A 89 2.45 -36.64 3.33
N ASN A 90 3.63 -37.19 3.08
CA ASN A 90 3.74 -38.57 2.59
C ASN A 90 3.24 -39.57 3.61
N PHE A 91 3.51 -39.36 4.91
CA PHE A 91 2.93 -40.18 5.96
C PHE A 91 1.38 -40.08 5.97
N GLN A 92 0.79 -38.88 5.79
CA GLN A 92 -0.67 -38.72 5.62
C GLN A 92 -1.20 -39.52 4.42
N LEU A 93 -0.51 -39.40 3.27
CA LEU A 93 -0.89 -40.08 2.03
C LEU A 93 -0.85 -41.60 2.15
N ASP A 94 0.16 -42.15 2.85
CA ASP A 94 0.32 -43.57 3.11
C ASP A 94 -0.83 -44.13 3.97
N GLN A 95 -1.35 -43.34 4.91
CA GLN A 95 -2.46 -43.74 5.76
C GLN A 95 -3.83 -43.62 5.07
N ALA A 96 -3.95 -42.85 3.97
CA ALA A 96 -5.19 -42.53 3.30
C ALA A 96 -5.92 -43.77 2.76
N ASN A 97 -7.23 -43.89 3.05
CA ASN A 97 -8.10 -44.93 2.50
C ASN A 97 -8.90 -44.48 1.26
N GLY A 98 -8.83 -43.19 0.92
CA GLY A 98 -9.49 -42.60 -0.25
C GLY A 98 -8.78 -42.90 -1.58
N LYS A 99 -9.53 -43.00 -2.66
CA LYS A 99 -9.00 -42.97 -4.04
C LYS A 99 -8.46 -41.60 -4.40
N MET A 100 -9.04 -40.56 -3.81
CA MET A 100 -8.62 -39.17 -3.90
C MET A 100 -8.19 -38.69 -2.53
N PHE A 101 -7.25 -37.78 -2.49
CA PHE A 101 -6.70 -37.16 -1.29
C PHE A 101 -6.83 -35.65 -1.38
N LEU A 102 -7.48 -35.04 -0.40
CA LEU A 102 -7.59 -33.58 -0.25
C LEU A 102 -6.95 -33.23 1.08
N TYR A 103 -5.99 -32.30 1.07
CA TYR A 103 -5.40 -31.82 2.30
C TYR A 103 -5.68 -30.34 2.53
N ILE A 104 -5.81 -29.97 3.79
CA ILE A 104 -6.06 -28.62 4.26
C ILE A 104 -5.20 -28.36 5.50
N ASP A 105 -4.77 -27.13 5.71
CA ASP A 105 -4.01 -26.78 6.92
C ASP A 105 -4.96 -26.50 8.09
N ASP A 106 -4.53 -26.72 9.33
CA ASP A 106 -5.35 -26.64 10.53
C ASP A 106 -5.79 -25.21 10.92
N ASP A 107 -5.33 -24.20 10.16
CA ASP A 107 -5.73 -22.79 10.24
C ASP A 107 -6.50 -22.30 9.01
N GLU A 108 -6.88 -23.21 8.11
CA GLU A 108 -7.79 -22.95 6.99
C GLU A 108 -9.19 -23.50 7.31
N TRP A 109 -10.25 -22.87 6.78
CA TRP A 109 -11.61 -23.39 6.86
C TRP A 109 -12.41 -23.03 5.62
N PHE A 110 -13.19 -23.96 5.08
CA PHE A 110 -14.03 -23.68 3.93
C PHE A 110 -15.18 -22.71 4.29
N LEU A 111 -15.34 -21.69 3.44
CA LEU A 111 -16.47 -20.76 3.52
C LEU A 111 -17.75 -21.40 2.96
N ASP A 112 -17.61 -22.25 1.94
CA ASP A 112 -18.67 -23.07 1.34
C ASP A 112 -18.06 -24.33 0.73
N CYS A 113 -18.70 -25.47 0.99
CA CYS A 113 -18.28 -26.78 0.49
C CYS A 113 -19.05 -27.24 -0.77
N LYS A 114 -19.96 -26.44 -1.30
CA LYS A 114 -20.86 -26.81 -2.39
C LYS A 114 -20.09 -27.35 -3.61
N TYR A 115 -19.10 -26.61 -4.09
CA TYR A 115 -18.35 -26.99 -5.30
C TYR A 115 -17.49 -28.25 -5.11
N ILE A 116 -16.96 -28.45 -3.89
CA ILE A 116 -16.24 -29.69 -3.54
C ILE A 116 -17.20 -30.89 -3.60
N ILE A 117 -18.37 -30.76 -2.96
CA ILE A 117 -19.38 -31.80 -2.94
C ILE A 117 -19.92 -32.12 -4.34
N GLU A 118 -20.16 -31.08 -5.15
CA GLU A 118 -20.59 -31.24 -6.56
C GLU A 118 -19.54 -31.96 -7.41
N PHE A 119 -18.25 -31.62 -7.24
CA PHE A 119 -17.17 -32.29 -7.93
C PHE A 119 -17.09 -33.78 -7.58
N PHE A 120 -17.06 -34.15 -6.30
CA PHE A 120 -16.93 -35.53 -5.88
C PHE A 120 -18.20 -36.38 -6.11
N LYS A 121 -19.34 -35.77 -6.42
CA LYS A 121 -20.54 -36.48 -6.91
C LYS A 121 -20.50 -36.81 -8.40
N GLN A 122 -19.54 -36.25 -9.16
CA GLN A 122 -19.40 -36.59 -10.58
C GLN A 122 -18.79 -37.98 -10.76
N PRO A 123 -19.28 -38.80 -11.72
CA PRO A 123 -18.79 -40.15 -11.91
C PRO A 123 -17.32 -40.24 -12.30
N ASP A 124 -16.79 -39.20 -12.90
CA ASP A 124 -15.43 -39.12 -13.41
C ASP A 124 -14.45 -38.35 -12.49
N CYS A 125 -14.85 -38.01 -11.28
CA CYS A 125 -14.01 -37.27 -10.33
C CYS A 125 -12.64 -37.95 -10.08
N THR A 126 -12.58 -39.26 -10.09
CA THR A 126 -11.34 -40.04 -9.91
C THR A 126 -10.44 -40.10 -11.19
N THR A 127 -10.83 -39.46 -12.27
CA THR A 127 -10.00 -39.38 -13.50
C THR A 127 -9.07 -38.16 -13.47
N TYR A 128 -9.21 -37.31 -12.48
CA TYR A 128 -8.34 -36.15 -12.27
C TYR A 128 -7.11 -36.57 -11.44
N ASN A 129 -5.95 -36.11 -11.84
CA ASN A 129 -4.69 -36.46 -11.18
C ASN A 129 -4.36 -35.51 -10.05
N ILE A 130 -4.60 -34.21 -10.27
CA ILE A 130 -4.33 -33.11 -9.33
C ILE A 130 -5.48 -32.13 -9.34
N GLY A 131 -5.53 -31.29 -8.31
CA GLY A 131 -6.49 -30.21 -8.23
C GLY A 131 -6.38 -29.44 -6.93
N GLY A 132 -7.36 -28.60 -6.72
CA GLY A 132 -7.38 -27.78 -5.51
C GLY A 132 -8.58 -26.84 -5.45
N TYR A 133 -8.38 -25.77 -4.71
CA TYR A 133 -9.37 -24.76 -4.43
C TYR A 133 -8.70 -23.38 -4.30
N PHE A 134 -9.48 -22.33 -4.06
CA PHE A 134 -8.96 -21.00 -3.75
C PHE A 134 -8.67 -20.84 -2.26
N GLN A 135 -7.44 -20.55 -1.91
CA GLN A 135 -7.10 -20.06 -0.59
C GLN A 135 -7.48 -18.57 -0.52
N HIS A 136 -8.45 -18.24 0.33
CA HIS A 136 -8.95 -16.90 0.58
C HIS A 136 -8.13 -16.27 1.70
N ASN A 137 -6.99 -15.68 1.33
CA ASN A 137 -6.04 -15.09 2.25
C ASN A 137 -6.52 -13.71 2.68
N TYR A 138 -6.85 -13.54 3.95
CA TYR A 138 -7.06 -12.23 4.51
C TYR A 138 -5.72 -11.48 4.60
N LEU A 139 -5.76 -10.18 4.36
CA LEU A 139 -4.62 -9.28 4.42
C LEU A 139 -4.67 -8.34 5.62
N ASP A 140 -5.80 -8.30 6.33
CA ASP A 140 -6.01 -7.57 7.57
C ASP A 140 -6.76 -8.44 8.60
N PHE A 141 -6.65 -8.08 9.89
CA PHE A 141 -7.32 -8.80 10.99
C PHE A 141 -8.84 -8.61 11.00
N GLU A 142 -9.37 -7.61 10.28
CA GLU A 142 -10.80 -7.32 10.19
C GLU A 142 -11.48 -8.13 9.07
N GLY A 143 -10.70 -8.78 8.20
CA GLY A 143 -11.19 -9.57 7.08
C GLY A 143 -11.83 -8.75 5.95
N LYS A 144 -11.46 -7.47 5.84
CA LYS A 144 -11.96 -6.55 4.81
C LYS A 144 -11.17 -6.65 3.51
N GLU A 145 -9.85 -6.80 3.63
CA GLU A 145 -8.94 -6.96 2.50
C GLU A 145 -8.56 -8.43 2.38
N TYR A 146 -8.60 -8.96 1.16
CA TYR A 146 -8.25 -10.36 0.92
C TYR A 146 -7.71 -10.56 -0.51
N GLN A 147 -7.05 -11.70 -0.69
CA GLN A 147 -6.57 -12.17 -1.98
C GLN A 147 -6.91 -13.65 -2.15
N ASP A 148 -7.55 -13.99 -3.26
CA ASP A 148 -7.81 -15.39 -3.64
C ASP A 148 -6.64 -15.94 -4.46
N ILE A 149 -6.06 -17.06 -4.00
CA ILE A 149 -4.95 -17.74 -4.68
C ILE A 149 -5.35 -19.20 -4.93
N GLU A 150 -5.21 -19.66 -6.18
CA GLU A 150 -5.38 -21.07 -6.48
C GLU A 150 -4.25 -21.90 -5.84
N VAL A 151 -4.63 -22.89 -5.02
CA VAL A 151 -3.69 -23.80 -4.37
C VAL A 151 -3.96 -25.24 -4.76
N CYS A 152 -2.88 -25.96 -5.12
CA CYS A 152 -2.97 -27.39 -5.41
C CYS A 152 -3.01 -28.16 -4.09
N ARG A 153 -4.18 -28.65 -3.73
CA ARG A 153 -4.50 -29.29 -2.44
C ARG A 153 -5.18 -30.66 -2.59
N MET A 154 -5.23 -31.17 -3.81
CA MET A 154 -5.90 -32.46 -4.11
C MET A 154 -5.05 -33.28 -5.08
N CYS A 155 -5.00 -34.59 -4.87
CA CYS A 155 -4.43 -35.54 -5.81
C CYS A 155 -5.18 -36.87 -5.83
N SER A 156 -4.99 -37.63 -6.92
CA SER A 156 -5.31 -39.06 -6.94
C SER A 156 -4.27 -39.86 -6.15
N VAL A 157 -4.71 -40.87 -5.42
CA VAL A 157 -3.80 -41.72 -4.63
C VAL A 157 -3.35 -42.89 -5.48
N THR A 158 -2.12 -42.80 -5.97
CA THR A 158 -1.45 -43.85 -6.78
C THR A 158 -0.11 -44.22 -6.15
N PRO A 159 0.50 -45.35 -6.53
CA PRO A 159 1.84 -45.71 -6.04
C PRO A 159 2.95 -44.69 -6.39
N GLU A 160 2.70 -43.84 -7.36
CA GLU A 160 3.65 -42.84 -7.84
C GLU A 160 3.43 -41.47 -7.17
N THR A 161 2.25 -41.27 -6.57
CA THR A 161 1.90 -39.99 -5.92
C THR A 161 2.68 -39.80 -4.63
N HIS A 162 3.42 -38.71 -4.54
CA HIS A 162 4.18 -38.35 -3.34
C HIS A 162 4.40 -36.83 -3.27
N PHE A 163 4.75 -36.35 -2.09
CA PHE A 163 5.13 -34.96 -1.84
C PHE A 163 6.64 -34.80 -1.86
N VAL A 164 7.10 -33.69 -2.40
CA VAL A 164 8.52 -33.31 -2.53
C VAL A 164 8.73 -31.94 -1.90
N GLY A 165 9.81 -31.77 -1.13
CA GLY A 165 10.23 -30.51 -0.53
C GLY A 165 9.98 -30.45 0.99
N LYS A 166 11.02 -30.17 1.78
CA LYS A 166 10.94 -30.03 3.26
C LYS A 166 10.02 -28.87 3.65
N ILE A 167 9.98 -27.85 2.80
CA ILE A 167 9.08 -26.69 2.88
C ILE A 167 8.66 -26.31 1.48
N HIS A 168 7.52 -25.61 1.34
CA HIS A 168 6.89 -25.32 0.05
C HIS A 168 6.69 -26.59 -0.77
N GLU A 169 6.28 -27.66 -0.08
CA GLU A 169 6.08 -28.98 -0.64
C GLU A 169 5.04 -28.95 -1.78
N TYR A 170 5.23 -29.82 -2.73
CA TYR A 170 4.32 -29.98 -3.86
C TYR A 170 4.13 -31.47 -4.20
N ILE A 171 3.06 -31.76 -4.95
CA ILE A 171 2.68 -33.12 -5.32
C ILE A 171 3.37 -33.50 -6.62
N GLU A 172 3.98 -34.69 -6.64
CA GLU A 172 4.43 -35.37 -7.85
C GLU A 172 3.67 -36.69 -8.04
N PRO A 173 3.42 -37.08 -9.30
CA PRO A 173 3.61 -36.32 -10.54
C PRO A 173 2.61 -35.16 -10.69
N SER A 174 3.07 -34.01 -11.16
CA SER A 174 2.26 -32.80 -11.33
C SER A 174 1.64 -32.66 -12.72
N TYR A 175 1.55 -33.73 -13.49
CA TYR A 175 0.98 -33.77 -14.83
C TYR A 175 -0.32 -34.55 -14.83
N GLY A 176 -1.08 -34.39 -15.92
CA GLY A 176 -2.35 -35.10 -16.14
C GLY A 176 -3.55 -34.14 -16.09
N ARG A 177 -4.73 -34.72 -15.83
CA ARG A 177 -5.97 -33.95 -15.80
C ARG A 177 -6.10 -33.21 -14.46
N ALA A 178 -6.19 -31.88 -14.52
CA ALA A 178 -6.31 -31.05 -13.33
C ALA A 178 -7.72 -30.48 -13.16
N MET A 179 -8.15 -30.25 -11.89
CA MET A 179 -9.40 -29.59 -11.53
C MET A 179 -9.19 -28.63 -10.37
N PHE A 180 -9.43 -27.36 -10.60
CA PHE A 180 -9.55 -26.37 -9.53
C PHE A 180 -11.02 -26.02 -9.31
N MET A 181 -11.49 -26.27 -8.10
CA MET A 181 -12.88 -26.07 -7.71
C MET A 181 -13.09 -24.63 -7.29
N ASP A 182 -14.24 -24.04 -7.61
CA ASP A 182 -14.63 -22.69 -7.16
C ASP A 182 -15.09 -22.72 -5.68
N ALA A 183 -14.29 -23.36 -4.84
CA ALA A 183 -14.44 -23.41 -3.40
C ALA A 183 -13.37 -22.53 -2.75
N LYS A 184 -13.72 -21.85 -1.66
CA LYS A 184 -12.81 -20.95 -0.96
C LYS A 184 -12.56 -21.44 0.45
N ALA A 185 -11.28 -21.60 0.81
CA ALA A 185 -10.84 -21.81 2.18
C ALA A 185 -10.25 -20.52 2.74
N ALA A 186 -10.87 -19.99 3.78
CA ALA A 186 -10.40 -18.79 4.46
C ALA A 186 -9.13 -19.08 5.27
N HIS A 187 -8.18 -18.12 5.26
CA HIS A 187 -6.88 -18.25 5.88
C HIS A 187 -6.36 -16.91 6.37
N PHE A 188 -5.83 -16.87 7.60
CA PHE A 188 -5.18 -15.69 8.19
C PHE A 188 -3.65 -15.80 8.28
N GLY A 189 -3.04 -16.83 7.72
CA GLY A 189 -1.63 -17.14 7.92
C GLY A 189 -0.63 -16.13 7.36
N TYR A 190 -1.10 -15.15 6.58
CA TYR A 190 -0.29 -14.05 6.06
C TYR A 190 -0.52 -12.73 6.81
N VAL A 191 -1.39 -12.72 7.83
CA VAL A 191 -1.63 -11.53 8.67
C VAL A 191 -0.74 -11.63 9.90
N TYR A 192 0.34 -10.88 9.90
CA TYR A 192 1.27 -10.81 11.03
C TYR A 192 0.99 -9.54 11.84
N ALA A 193 0.98 -9.66 13.16
CA ALA A 193 0.78 -8.51 14.04
C ALA A 193 1.98 -7.54 13.99
N THR A 194 3.17 -8.03 13.64
CA THR A 194 4.40 -7.24 13.51
C THR A 194 5.25 -7.72 12.34
N GLU A 195 6.09 -6.81 11.81
CA GLU A 195 7.10 -7.16 10.80
C GLU A 195 8.10 -8.21 11.33
N GLU A 196 8.37 -8.20 12.63
CA GLU A 196 9.29 -9.16 13.29
C GLU A 196 8.76 -10.61 13.22
N GLU A 197 7.45 -10.80 13.34
CA GLU A 197 6.83 -12.13 13.19
C GLU A 197 6.97 -12.68 11.77
N ASN A 198 6.75 -11.83 10.76
CA ASN A 198 6.96 -12.18 9.36
C ASN A 198 8.44 -12.57 9.11
N ILE A 199 9.38 -11.75 9.58
CA ILE A 199 10.82 -12.04 9.48
C ILE A 199 11.16 -13.36 10.14
N LYS A 200 10.64 -13.65 11.33
CA LYS A 200 10.87 -14.91 12.04
C LYS A 200 10.38 -16.12 11.26
N HIS A 201 9.25 -16.00 10.58
CA HIS A 201 8.72 -17.06 9.71
C HIS A 201 9.67 -17.36 8.56
N SER A 202 10.10 -16.35 7.82
CA SER A 202 11.06 -16.50 6.71
C SER A 202 12.43 -17.01 7.18
N MET A 203 12.92 -16.52 8.33
CA MET A 203 14.18 -16.99 8.91
C MET A 203 14.18 -18.50 9.26
N ARG A 204 13.03 -19.08 9.58
CA ARG A 204 12.87 -20.54 9.77
C ARG A 204 13.04 -21.29 8.44
N ASN A 205 12.56 -20.70 7.34
CA ASN A 205 12.50 -21.36 6.04
C ASN A 205 13.85 -21.33 5.30
N VAL A 206 14.62 -20.24 5.44
CA VAL A 206 15.90 -20.04 4.73
C VAL A 206 16.88 -21.21 4.90
N PRO A 207 17.17 -21.74 6.10
CA PRO A 207 18.10 -22.89 6.24
C PRO A 207 17.63 -24.14 5.53
N LEU A 208 16.31 -24.44 5.59
CA LEU A 208 15.73 -25.62 4.95
C LEU A 208 15.82 -25.53 3.42
N LEU A 209 15.60 -24.35 2.85
CA LEU A 209 15.72 -24.12 1.42
C LEU A 209 17.18 -24.26 0.94
N LYS A 210 18.14 -23.75 1.70
CA LYS A 210 19.57 -23.95 1.41
C LYS A 210 19.96 -25.43 1.42
N GLU A 211 19.49 -26.20 2.40
CA GLU A 211 19.70 -27.64 2.46
C GLU A 211 19.09 -28.36 1.25
N MET A 212 17.87 -27.99 0.85
CA MET A 212 17.21 -28.54 -0.34
C MET A 212 17.95 -28.20 -1.64
N MET A 213 18.53 -27.01 -1.75
CA MET A 213 19.39 -26.65 -2.89
C MET A 213 20.68 -27.49 -2.95
N GLU A 214 21.21 -27.93 -1.81
CA GLU A 214 22.35 -28.86 -1.75
C GLU A 214 21.95 -30.29 -2.12
N GLU A 215 20.76 -30.74 -1.68
CA GLU A 215 20.24 -32.09 -1.93
C GLU A 215 19.78 -32.27 -3.37
N ASP A 216 19.15 -31.28 -3.96
CA ASP A 216 18.66 -31.27 -5.34
C ASP A 216 19.06 -29.98 -6.08
N PRO A 217 20.35 -29.87 -6.45
CA PRO A 217 20.90 -28.65 -7.00
C PRO A 217 20.36 -28.27 -8.39
N ASP A 218 19.72 -29.19 -9.09
CA ASP A 218 19.17 -28.94 -10.42
C ASP A 218 17.74 -28.43 -10.43
N ASN A 219 17.09 -28.41 -9.29
CA ASN A 219 15.72 -27.95 -9.14
C ASN A 219 15.68 -26.43 -8.90
N LEU A 220 15.27 -25.69 -9.94
CA LEU A 220 15.20 -24.23 -9.90
C LEU A 220 14.09 -23.68 -8.98
N ARG A 221 13.19 -24.56 -8.50
CA ARG A 221 12.17 -24.18 -7.52
C ARG A 221 12.79 -23.72 -6.20
N TRP A 222 13.83 -24.38 -5.73
CA TRP A 222 14.43 -24.07 -4.43
C TRP A 222 15.12 -22.70 -4.38
N PRO A 223 16.02 -22.35 -5.32
CA PRO A 223 16.57 -20.99 -5.34
C PRO A 223 15.48 -19.93 -5.59
N TYR A 224 14.40 -20.25 -6.31
CA TYR A 224 13.28 -19.36 -6.46
C TYR A 224 12.56 -19.09 -5.13
N GLN A 225 12.22 -20.13 -4.36
CA GLN A 225 11.62 -20.00 -3.03
C GLN A 225 12.55 -19.29 -2.05
N LEU A 226 13.87 -19.62 -2.08
CA LEU A 226 14.86 -18.93 -1.25
C LEU A 226 14.90 -17.42 -1.56
N ALA A 227 14.86 -17.02 -2.82
CA ALA A 227 14.86 -15.61 -3.20
C ALA A 227 13.62 -14.87 -2.69
N GLN A 228 12.45 -15.53 -2.59
CA GLN A 228 11.25 -14.95 -1.99
C GLN A 228 11.40 -14.71 -0.49
N GLU A 229 11.93 -15.70 0.25
CA GLU A 229 12.20 -15.56 1.68
C GLU A 229 13.23 -14.45 1.95
N LEU A 230 14.31 -14.41 1.16
CA LEU A 230 15.34 -13.36 1.27
C LEU A 230 14.77 -11.96 0.97
N LYS A 231 13.84 -11.85 0.01
CA LYS A 231 13.10 -10.60 -0.24
C LYS A 231 12.30 -10.17 1.00
N ALA A 232 11.57 -11.12 1.62
CA ALA A 232 10.74 -10.85 2.79
C ALA A 232 11.56 -10.35 3.99
N ILE A 233 12.78 -10.87 4.18
CA ILE A 233 13.70 -10.45 5.25
C ILE A 233 14.68 -9.35 4.83
N LYS A 234 14.48 -8.76 3.64
CA LYS A 234 15.27 -7.66 3.09
C LYS A 234 16.78 -7.97 2.93
N GLN A 235 17.14 -9.25 2.74
CA GLN A 235 18.51 -9.66 2.44
C GLN A 235 18.78 -9.62 0.94
N PHE A 236 18.79 -8.42 0.39
CA PHE A 236 18.80 -8.19 -1.07
C PHE A 236 20.13 -8.56 -1.72
N ASP A 237 21.28 -8.42 -1.04
CA ASP A 237 22.57 -8.84 -1.60
C ASP A 237 22.61 -10.36 -1.81
N GLU A 238 22.20 -11.14 -0.82
CA GLU A 238 22.14 -12.61 -0.93
C GLU A 238 21.06 -13.02 -1.98
N MET A 239 19.92 -12.33 -2.01
CA MET A 239 18.89 -12.53 -3.03
C MET A 239 19.46 -12.36 -4.44
N TYR A 240 20.26 -11.32 -4.67
CA TYR A 240 20.93 -11.08 -5.95
C TYR A 240 21.84 -12.25 -6.32
N ASP A 241 22.69 -12.70 -5.42
CA ASP A 241 23.63 -13.79 -5.69
C ASP A 241 22.93 -15.12 -6.00
N VAL A 242 21.89 -15.45 -5.24
CA VAL A 242 21.04 -16.64 -5.48
C VAL A 242 20.36 -16.55 -6.84
N CYS A 243 19.73 -15.41 -7.16
CA CYS A 243 19.05 -15.22 -8.43
C CYS A 243 20.02 -15.27 -9.62
N LYS A 244 21.21 -14.67 -9.49
CA LYS A 244 22.24 -14.70 -10.53
C LYS A 244 22.72 -16.11 -10.84
N ALA A 245 23.11 -16.85 -9.81
CA ALA A 245 23.59 -18.23 -9.96
C ALA A 245 22.50 -19.14 -10.58
N ALA A 246 21.24 -18.97 -10.15
CA ALA A 246 20.12 -19.74 -10.70
C ALA A 246 19.78 -19.35 -12.14
N ALA A 247 19.85 -18.06 -12.48
CA ALA A 247 19.64 -17.61 -13.87
C ALA A 247 20.70 -18.18 -14.82
N GLU A 248 21.98 -18.19 -14.44
CA GLU A 248 23.08 -18.80 -15.21
C GLU A 248 22.85 -20.30 -15.40
N LYS A 249 22.42 -21.00 -14.36
CA LYS A 249 22.13 -22.43 -14.40
C LYS A 249 20.97 -22.77 -15.35
N SER A 250 19.91 -21.95 -15.37
CA SER A 250 18.74 -22.12 -16.23
C SER A 250 19.06 -22.04 -17.74
N LEU A 251 20.20 -21.45 -18.12
CA LEU A 251 20.66 -21.38 -19.52
C LEU A 251 21.05 -22.74 -20.09
N ILE A 252 21.32 -23.73 -19.25
CA ILE A 252 21.85 -25.02 -19.65
C ILE A 252 20.75 -25.93 -20.17
N LYS A 253 19.56 -25.96 -19.53
CA LYS A 253 18.46 -26.87 -19.88
C LYS A 253 17.55 -26.33 -20.99
N ASN A 254 17.21 -25.06 -20.92
CA ASN A 254 16.45 -24.31 -21.94
C ASN A 254 15.05 -24.87 -22.29
N ASP A 255 14.38 -25.51 -21.36
CA ASP A 255 12.97 -25.88 -21.51
C ASP A 255 12.01 -24.73 -21.07
N SER A 256 10.69 -24.95 -21.22
CA SER A 256 9.69 -23.91 -20.91
C SER A 256 9.66 -23.51 -19.45
N ASP A 257 9.85 -24.46 -18.54
CA ASP A 257 9.87 -24.19 -17.10
C ASP A 257 11.15 -23.45 -16.70
N ASP A 258 12.30 -23.85 -17.25
CA ASP A 258 13.58 -23.16 -17.02
C ASP A 258 13.52 -21.71 -17.52
N MET A 259 12.86 -21.45 -18.65
CA MET A 259 12.65 -20.10 -19.18
C MET A 259 11.81 -19.23 -18.25
N ARG A 260 10.76 -19.79 -17.65
CA ARG A 260 9.91 -19.11 -16.67
C ARG A 260 10.70 -18.75 -15.42
N TYR A 261 11.46 -19.70 -14.85
CA TYR A 261 12.31 -19.43 -13.68
C TYR A 261 13.41 -18.41 -14.00
N ARG A 262 14.02 -18.48 -15.18
CA ARG A 262 15.02 -17.48 -15.61
C ARG A 262 14.45 -16.07 -15.60
N GLY A 263 13.27 -15.89 -16.17
CA GLY A 263 12.57 -14.61 -16.13
C GLY A 263 12.36 -14.10 -14.70
N SER A 264 11.92 -15.00 -13.79
CA SER A 264 11.75 -14.69 -12.38
C SER A 264 13.07 -14.28 -11.71
N PHE A 265 14.16 -15.00 -11.94
CA PHE A 265 15.46 -14.67 -11.37
C PHE A 265 16.00 -13.33 -11.88
N ILE A 266 15.82 -13.02 -13.15
CA ILE A 266 16.19 -11.71 -13.71
C ILE A 266 15.40 -10.59 -13.04
N CYS A 267 14.10 -10.77 -12.84
CA CYS A 267 13.29 -9.81 -12.06
C CYS A 267 13.78 -9.70 -10.60
N GLY A 268 14.13 -10.83 -9.97
CA GLY A 268 14.69 -10.86 -8.62
C GLY A 268 16.02 -10.08 -8.52
N MET A 269 16.90 -10.23 -9.50
CA MET A 269 18.13 -9.44 -9.59
C MET A 269 17.83 -7.93 -9.70
N ALA A 270 16.88 -7.54 -10.56
CA ALA A 270 16.49 -6.13 -10.71
C ALA A 270 15.95 -5.54 -9.42
N ILE A 271 15.08 -6.27 -8.72
CA ILE A 271 14.53 -5.87 -7.41
C ILE A 271 15.68 -5.68 -6.41
N ALA A 272 16.58 -6.64 -6.31
CA ALA A 272 17.68 -6.59 -5.36
C ALA A 272 18.63 -5.42 -5.63
N LEU A 273 19.01 -5.19 -6.88
CA LEU A 273 19.85 -4.06 -7.26
C LEU A 273 19.19 -2.71 -6.98
N HIS A 274 17.90 -2.61 -7.28
CA HIS A 274 17.13 -1.39 -6.98
C HIS A 274 17.05 -1.12 -5.47
N GLN A 275 16.79 -2.14 -4.65
CA GLN A 275 16.66 -2.02 -3.20
C GLN A 275 18.00 -1.73 -2.50
N THR A 276 19.12 -1.98 -3.17
CA THR A 276 20.47 -1.71 -2.66
C THR A 276 21.14 -0.52 -3.34
N ASP A 277 20.37 0.29 -4.08
CA ASP A 277 20.84 1.49 -4.79
C ASP A 277 22.02 1.23 -5.75
N LYS A 278 22.14 0.00 -6.27
CA LYS A 278 23.18 -0.39 -7.24
C LYS A 278 22.76 -0.07 -8.68
N ASN A 279 22.56 1.22 -8.94
CA ASN A 279 22.00 1.69 -10.21
C ASN A 279 22.84 1.31 -11.43
N LYS A 280 24.18 1.36 -11.33
CA LYS A 280 25.05 1.01 -12.45
C LYS A 280 24.94 -0.45 -12.86
N GLU A 281 24.93 -1.34 -11.89
CA GLU A 281 24.74 -2.78 -12.13
C GLU A 281 23.34 -3.08 -12.68
N LEU A 282 22.33 -2.31 -12.26
CA LEU A 282 20.97 -2.40 -12.79
C LEU A 282 20.92 -1.95 -14.27
N GLU A 283 21.60 -0.86 -14.62
CA GLU A 283 21.73 -0.39 -15.99
C GLU A 283 22.45 -1.43 -16.88
N GLU A 284 23.57 -1.97 -16.42
CA GLU A 284 24.32 -3.02 -17.12
C GLU A 284 23.47 -4.30 -17.33
N LEU A 285 22.69 -4.66 -16.30
CA LEU A 285 21.74 -5.78 -16.41
C LEU A 285 20.68 -5.50 -17.48
N TYR A 286 20.07 -4.31 -17.48
CA TYR A 286 19.07 -3.93 -18.47
C TYR A 286 19.65 -3.88 -19.88
N GLU A 287 20.82 -3.27 -20.08
CA GLU A 287 21.48 -3.25 -21.38
C GLU A 287 21.82 -4.64 -21.92
N THR A 288 22.28 -5.52 -21.03
CA THR A 288 22.62 -6.89 -21.40
C THR A 288 21.37 -7.66 -21.80
N GLN A 289 20.31 -7.59 -20.97
CA GLN A 289 19.09 -8.32 -21.23
C GLN A 289 18.28 -7.76 -22.40
N SER A 290 18.30 -6.45 -22.64
CA SER A 290 17.62 -5.84 -23.79
C SER A 290 18.19 -6.31 -25.16
N LYS A 291 19.45 -6.76 -25.18
CA LYS A 291 20.12 -7.35 -26.34
C LYS A 291 20.01 -8.88 -26.41
N ASN A 292 19.47 -9.51 -25.39
CA ASN A 292 19.35 -10.95 -25.29
C ASN A 292 18.08 -11.44 -26.04
N PRO A 293 18.21 -12.18 -27.16
CA PRO A 293 17.05 -12.61 -27.94
C PRO A 293 16.16 -13.66 -27.26
N THR A 294 16.62 -14.22 -26.14
CA THR A 294 15.89 -15.25 -25.40
C THR A 294 15.14 -14.73 -24.19
N ILE A 295 15.27 -13.45 -23.85
CA ILE A 295 14.49 -12.89 -22.75
C ILE A 295 13.03 -12.72 -23.16
N MET A 296 12.13 -13.06 -22.26
CA MET A 296 10.70 -12.81 -22.45
C MET A 296 10.35 -11.35 -22.18
N GLU A 297 9.25 -10.90 -22.76
CA GLU A 297 8.84 -9.48 -22.71
C GLU A 297 8.52 -9.00 -21.28
N LEU A 298 7.85 -9.83 -20.47
CA LEU A 298 7.47 -9.46 -19.11
C LEU A 298 8.67 -9.24 -18.17
N PRO A 299 9.66 -10.16 -18.09
CA PRO A 299 10.89 -9.89 -17.33
C PRO A 299 11.64 -8.66 -17.79
N LEU A 300 11.70 -8.41 -19.10
CA LEU A 300 12.34 -7.20 -19.61
C LEU A 300 11.55 -5.93 -19.27
N ALA A 301 10.21 -5.99 -19.22
CA ALA A 301 9.39 -4.87 -18.76
C ALA A 301 9.59 -4.61 -17.27
N CYS A 302 9.75 -5.67 -16.44
CA CYS A 302 10.11 -5.54 -15.04
C CYS A 302 11.45 -4.78 -14.86
N LEU A 303 12.48 -5.17 -15.61
CA LEU A 303 13.76 -4.46 -15.62
C LEU A 303 13.61 -3.01 -16.08
N ALA A 304 12.83 -2.78 -17.15
CA ALA A 304 12.60 -1.45 -17.70
C ALA A 304 11.96 -0.52 -16.67
N PHE A 305 11.05 -1.03 -15.83
CA PHE A 305 10.48 -0.26 -14.72
C PHE A 305 11.56 0.16 -13.70
N TYR A 306 12.36 -0.78 -13.19
CA TYR A 306 13.35 -0.47 -12.17
C TYR A 306 14.47 0.43 -12.69
N VAL A 307 14.95 0.18 -13.92
CA VAL A 307 15.98 1.03 -14.51
C VAL A 307 15.45 2.42 -14.85
N SER A 308 14.17 2.57 -15.24
CA SER A 308 13.59 3.89 -15.48
C SER A 308 13.57 4.74 -14.22
N THR A 309 13.40 4.13 -13.05
CA THR A 309 13.51 4.82 -11.77
C THR A 309 14.94 5.34 -11.52
N ALA A 310 15.95 4.52 -11.81
CA ALA A 310 17.35 4.92 -11.71
C ALA A 310 17.66 6.06 -12.69
N TYR A 311 17.30 5.91 -13.96
CA TYR A 311 17.50 6.94 -14.98
C TYR A 311 16.79 8.26 -14.66
N PHE A 312 15.56 8.19 -14.14
CA PHE A 312 14.84 9.39 -13.73
C PHE A 312 15.55 10.14 -12.59
N ASN A 313 16.04 9.42 -11.58
CA ASN A 313 16.77 10.00 -10.45
C ASN A 313 18.12 10.59 -10.88
N GLU A 314 18.76 10.00 -11.86
CA GLU A 314 20.05 10.45 -12.43
C GLU A 314 19.89 11.48 -13.56
N GLN A 315 18.65 11.89 -13.88
CA GLN A 315 18.32 12.85 -14.95
C GLN A 315 18.77 12.39 -16.36
N LYS A 316 18.84 11.07 -16.57
CA LYS A 316 19.09 10.46 -17.88
C LYS A 316 17.75 10.35 -18.65
N ASN A 317 17.25 11.52 -19.09
CA ASN A 317 15.87 11.65 -19.56
C ASN A 317 15.55 10.80 -20.81
N ASP A 318 16.46 10.73 -21.78
CA ASP A 318 16.25 9.97 -23.02
C ASP A 318 16.18 8.45 -22.73
N GLU A 319 17.09 7.95 -21.91
CA GLU A 319 17.13 6.55 -21.48
C GLU A 319 15.90 6.20 -20.63
N CYS A 320 15.51 7.11 -19.74
CA CYS A 320 14.29 6.96 -18.94
C CYS A 320 13.05 6.83 -19.83
N LEU A 321 12.88 7.75 -20.78
CA LEU A 321 11.75 7.71 -21.72
C LEU A 321 11.74 6.43 -22.58
N ALA A 322 12.91 5.97 -23.03
CA ALA A 322 13.01 4.74 -23.79
C ALA A 322 12.56 3.52 -22.98
N ALA A 323 13.00 3.41 -21.71
CA ALA A 323 12.61 2.34 -20.80
C ALA A 323 11.12 2.41 -20.44
N CYS A 324 10.61 3.61 -20.13
CA CYS A 324 9.19 3.84 -19.84
C CYS A 324 8.28 3.46 -21.03
N ASN A 325 8.65 3.86 -22.24
CA ASN A 325 7.89 3.52 -23.45
C ASN A 325 7.89 2.02 -23.73
N TYR A 326 9.02 1.34 -23.50
CA TYR A 326 9.06 -0.12 -23.61
C TYR A 326 8.12 -0.77 -22.58
N TYR A 327 8.20 -0.35 -21.32
CA TYR A 327 7.33 -0.84 -20.24
C TYR A 327 5.85 -0.69 -20.59
N LEU A 328 5.41 0.51 -21.01
CA LEU A 328 4.01 0.76 -21.36
C LEU A 328 3.56 -0.02 -22.60
N LYS A 329 4.42 -0.23 -23.60
CA LYS A 329 4.13 -1.09 -24.73
C LYS A 329 3.80 -2.52 -24.30
N ILE A 330 4.54 -3.05 -23.34
CA ILE A 330 4.32 -4.41 -22.84
C ILE A 330 3.12 -4.44 -21.89
N TYR A 331 2.92 -3.40 -21.09
CA TYR A 331 1.71 -3.20 -20.28
C TYR A 331 0.44 -3.28 -21.15
N ASP A 332 0.36 -2.51 -22.22
CA ASP A 332 -0.79 -2.51 -23.15
C ASP A 332 -1.02 -3.90 -23.81
N LYS A 333 0.03 -4.72 -23.90
CA LYS A 333 -0.05 -6.06 -24.50
C LYS A 333 -0.45 -7.15 -23.50
N LEU A 334 0.07 -7.11 -22.27
CA LEU A 334 0.05 -8.25 -21.35
C LEU A 334 -0.79 -8.03 -20.09
N ALA A 335 -1.10 -6.79 -19.68
CA ALA A 335 -1.71 -6.51 -18.37
C ALA A 335 -3.03 -7.27 -18.13
N ASP A 336 -3.83 -7.45 -19.16
CA ASP A 336 -5.11 -8.17 -19.08
C ASP A 336 -4.96 -9.69 -19.33
N ASN A 337 -3.75 -10.18 -19.66
CA ASN A 337 -3.49 -11.58 -19.97
C ASN A 337 -2.68 -12.27 -18.86
N LYS A 338 -3.33 -12.53 -17.73
CA LYS A 338 -2.69 -13.18 -16.56
C LYS A 338 -2.06 -14.53 -16.88
N ALA A 339 -2.65 -15.30 -17.78
CA ALA A 339 -2.10 -16.61 -18.20
C ALA A 339 -0.75 -16.46 -18.91
N GLU A 340 -0.65 -15.50 -19.83
CA GLU A 340 0.61 -15.23 -20.53
C GLU A 340 1.66 -14.64 -19.57
N MET A 341 1.26 -13.74 -18.65
CA MET A 341 2.16 -13.23 -17.61
C MET A 341 2.74 -14.37 -16.76
N PHE A 342 1.92 -15.35 -16.39
CA PHE A 342 2.37 -16.51 -15.63
C PHE A 342 3.39 -17.36 -16.42
N ILE A 343 3.13 -17.62 -17.70
CA ILE A 343 4.04 -18.35 -18.59
C ILE A 343 5.39 -17.64 -18.72
N GLN A 344 5.38 -16.31 -18.75
CA GLN A 344 6.59 -15.50 -18.91
C GLN A 344 7.40 -15.28 -17.62
N GLY A 345 7.06 -15.88 -16.51
CA GLY A 345 7.83 -15.77 -15.28
C GLY A 345 7.08 -15.13 -14.11
N GLY A 346 5.79 -15.37 -14.03
CA GLY A 346 4.75 -14.69 -13.28
C GLY A 346 4.89 -14.46 -11.78
N LEU A 347 5.92 -14.94 -11.10
CA LEU A 347 5.94 -14.81 -9.63
C LEU A 347 6.67 -13.53 -9.15
N PHE A 348 7.92 -13.28 -9.50
CA PHE A 348 8.58 -11.99 -9.21
C PHE A 348 8.10 -10.86 -10.12
N SER A 349 7.50 -11.18 -11.24
CA SER A 349 6.95 -10.23 -12.20
C SER A 349 5.43 -10.08 -12.12
N ALA A 350 4.75 -10.76 -11.20
CA ALA A 350 3.29 -10.70 -11.04
C ALA A 350 2.78 -9.28 -10.80
N ASP A 351 3.52 -8.49 -10.03
CA ASP A 351 3.23 -7.11 -9.70
C ASP A 351 3.89 -6.08 -10.64
N THR A 352 4.48 -6.54 -11.77
CA THR A 352 5.14 -5.64 -12.74
C THR A 352 4.22 -4.52 -13.20
N PHE A 353 2.94 -4.82 -13.39
CA PHE A 353 1.92 -3.89 -13.87
C PHE A 353 0.91 -3.48 -12.80
N ASP A 354 1.33 -3.46 -11.52
CA ASP A 354 0.47 -2.87 -10.50
C ASP A 354 0.22 -1.38 -10.77
N THR A 355 -0.91 -0.89 -10.27
CA THR A 355 -1.36 0.49 -10.50
C THR A 355 -0.32 1.51 -10.04
N THR A 356 0.42 1.22 -8.97
CA THR A 356 1.45 2.12 -8.42
C THR A 356 2.60 2.30 -9.40
N LYS A 357 3.13 1.19 -9.95
CA LYS A 357 4.23 1.21 -10.92
C LYS A 357 3.83 1.88 -12.22
N VAL A 358 2.64 1.56 -12.73
CA VAL A 358 2.10 2.19 -13.94
C VAL A 358 1.95 3.70 -13.76
N ASN A 359 1.39 4.15 -12.63
CA ASN A 359 1.26 5.57 -12.32
C ASN A 359 2.64 6.26 -12.20
N MET A 360 3.62 5.57 -11.63
CA MET A 360 5.00 6.09 -11.51
C MET A 360 5.62 6.33 -12.89
N VAL A 361 5.46 5.39 -13.82
CA VAL A 361 5.92 5.53 -15.21
C VAL A 361 5.21 6.69 -15.91
N TYR A 362 3.90 6.83 -15.74
CA TYR A 362 3.18 8.02 -16.27
C TYR A 362 3.74 9.32 -15.71
N CYS A 363 4.02 9.37 -14.40
CA CYS A 363 4.61 10.55 -13.76
C CYS A 363 5.99 10.88 -14.33
N PHE A 364 6.85 9.90 -14.56
CA PHE A 364 8.17 10.14 -15.17
C PHE A 364 8.04 10.77 -16.56
N ILE A 365 7.22 10.19 -17.43
CA ILE A 365 7.03 10.67 -18.80
C ILE A 365 6.43 12.08 -18.80
N MET A 366 5.43 12.34 -17.96
CA MET A 366 4.82 13.67 -17.86
C MET A 366 5.80 14.70 -17.31
N THR A 367 6.60 14.35 -16.31
CA THR A 367 7.59 15.23 -15.70
C THR A 367 8.67 15.62 -16.72
N ILE A 368 9.26 14.65 -17.41
CA ILE A 368 10.28 14.87 -18.44
C ILE A 368 9.70 15.71 -19.60
N GLY A 369 8.46 15.41 -19.99
CA GLY A 369 7.77 16.22 -21.01
C GLY A 369 7.67 17.68 -20.59
N MET A 370 7.21 17.95 -19.37
CA MET A 370 7.09 19.33 -18.86
C MET A 370 8.44 20.03 -18.72
N GLU A 371 9.51 19.30 -18.33
CA GLU A 371 10.87 19.85 -18.29
C GLU A 371 11.37 20.32 -19.67
N ASN A 372 10.92 19.62 -20.72
CA ASN A 372 11.29 19.92 -22.10
C ASN A 372 10.25 20.80 -22.83
N ASP A 373 9.32 21.42 -22.12
CA ASP A 373 8.20 22.21 -22.68
C ASP A 373 7.29 21.41 -23.63
N ASP A 374 7.32 20.07 -23.55
CA ASP A 374 6.43 19.18 -24.29
C ASP A 374 5.27 18.72 -23.37
N PHE A 375 4.10 19.30 -23.58
CA PHE A 375 2.87 18.97 -22.86
C PHE A 375 2.07 17.80 -23.45
N GLY A 376 2.50 17.26 -24.58
CA GLY A 376 1.86 16.10 -25.19
C GLY A 376 1.71 14.93 -24.24
N PRO A 377 2.76 14.51 -23.49
CA PRO A 377 2.65 13.47 -22.46
C PRO A 377 1.64 13.78 -21.37
N LEU A 378 1.60 15.00 -20.84
CA LEU A 378 0.60 15.40 -19.84
C LEU A 378 -0.82 15.23 -20.35
N VAL A 379 -1.12 15.76 -21.54
CA VAL A 379 -2.43 15.66 -22.19
C VAL A 379 -2.83 14.21 -22.45
N HIS A 380 -1.85 13.35 -22.79
CA HIS A 380 -2.09 11.95 -23.08
C HIS A 380 -2.37 11.10 -21.82
N TYR A 381 -1.59 11.30 -20.75
CA TYR A 381 -1.62 10.42 -19.58
C TYR A 381 -2.49 10.92 -18.43
N TYR A 382 -2.85 12.23 -18.35
CA TYR A 382 -3.56 12.78 -17.20
C TYR A 382 -4.92 12.10 -16.91
N ARG A 383 -5.53 11.47 -17.90
CA ARG A 383 -6.79 10.73 -17.74
C ARG A 383 -6.60 9.28 -17.34
N ARG A 384 -5.39 8.76 -17.49
CA ARG A 384 -5.07 7.35 -17.21
C ARG A 384 -4.51 7.15 -15.81
N ILE A 385 -3.89 8.18 -15.26
CA ILE A 385 -3.27 8.12 -13.94
C ILE A 385 -4.32 8.13 -12.82
N ALA A 386 -4.10 7.34 -11.78
CA ALA A 386 -4.86 7.44 -10.53
C ALA A 386 -4.26 8.55 -9.66
N TRP A 387 -4.87 9.72 -9.68
CA TRP A 387 -4.36 10.91 -9.01
C TRP A 387 -4.36 10.84 -7.48
N ASP A 388 -5.11 9.91 -6.89
CA ASP A 388 -5.12 9.58 -5.47
C ASP A 388 -3.98 8.63 -5.05
N SER A 389 -3.21 8.14 -6.01
CA SER A 389 -2.07 7.26 -5.74
C SER A 389 -0.99 7.96 -4.90
N PRO A 390 -0.50 7.31 -3.82
CA PRO A 390 0.59 7.85 -3.00
C PRO A 390 1.85 8.21 -3.79
N ILE A 391 2.10 7.51 -4.89
CA ILE A 391 3.30 7.73 -5.72
C ILE A 391 3.32 9.11 -6.38
N VAL A 392 2.15 9.66 -6.71
CA VAL A 392 2.04 11.01 -7.27
C VAL A 392 2.50 12.06 -6.24
N ARG A 393 2.30 11.78 -4.95
CA ARG A 393 2.79 12.64 -3.85
C ARG A 393 4.31 12.58 -3.70
N LEU A 394 4.90 11.42 -3.93
CA LEU A 394 6.33 11.18 -3.74
C LEU A 394 7.18 11.69 -4.92
N ASN A 395 6.55 11.94 -6.07
CA ASN A 395 7.28 12.43 -7.23
C ASN A 395 7.70 13.89 -7.02
N ARG A 396 8.97 14.06 -6.64
CA ARG A 396 9.55 15.37 -6.29
C ARG A 396 9.44 16.33 -7.48
N GLY A 397 8.83 17.46 -7.21
CA GLY A 397 8.76 18.56 -8.19
C GLY A 397 7.63 18.46 -9.20
N PHE A 398 6.94 17.32 -9.36
CA PHE A 398 5.86 17.20 -10.33
C PHE A 398 4.76 18.26 -10.12
N ILE A 399 4.25 18.41 -8.89
CA ILE A 399 3.20 19.39 -8.57
C ILE A 399 3.72 20.81 -8.69
N VAL A 400 4.94 21.08 -8.20
CA VAL A 400 5.57 22.40 -8.32
C VAL A 400 5.73 22.77 -9.78
N MET A 401 6.20 21.84 -10.61
CA MET A 401 6.38 22.04 -12.04
C MET A 401 5.02 22.24 -12.73
N LEU A 402 4.02 21.45 -12.40
CA LEU A 402 2.65 21.60 -12.89
C LEU A 402 2.10 23.00 -12.59
N LEU A 403 2.26 23.49 -11.35
CA LEU A 403 1.86 24.83 -10.96
C LEU A 403 2.63 25.92 -11.70
N LYS A 404 3.95 25.78 -11.85
CA LYS A 404 4.78 26.70 -12.62
C LYS A 404 4.34 26.75 -14.09
N LYS A 405 4.11 25.61 -14.70
CA LYS A 405 3.62 25.55 -16.09
C LYS A 405 2.18 26.06 -16.24
N CYS A 406 1.34 25.91 -15.21
CA CYS A 406 0.04 26.60 -15.15
C CYS A 406 0.18 28.11 -15.19
N SER A 407 1.19 28.64 -14.50
CA SER A 407 1.45 30.08 -14.44
C SER A 407 1.91 30.65 -15.78
N GLU A 408 2.67 29.86 -16.55
CA GLU A 408 3.27 30.28 -17.81
C GLU A 408 2.30 30.38 -18.97
N LEU A 409 1.16 29.68 -19.00
CA LEU A 409 0.11 29.89 -19.99
C LEU A 409 -0.64 28.70 -20.59
N GLY A 410 -1.83 29.01 -21.15
CA GLY A 410 -2.45 28.40 -22.36
C GLY A 410 -3.06 26.99 -22.24
N TYR A 411 -2.57 26.13 -21.40
CA TYR A 411 -3.11 24.77 -21.14
C TYR A 411 -4.19 24.78 -20.05
N LYS A 412 -4.96 25.83 -19.99
CA LYS A 412 -5.93 26.09 -18.93
C LYS A 412 -6.96 24.98 -18.72
N LYS A 413 -7.30 24.22 -19.76
CA LYS A 413 -8.30 23.15 -19.65
C LYS A 413 -7.70 21.88 -19.05
N GLU A 414 -6.60 21.42 -19.59
CA GLU A 414 -5.90 20.19 -19.16
C GLU A 414 -5.39 20.34 -17.73
N LEU A 415 -4.82 21.48 -17.42
CA LEU A 415 -4.34 21.82 -16.10
C LEU A 415 -5.48 21.92 -15.08
N ARG A 416 -6.59 22.53 -15.45
CA ARG A 416 -7.81 22.58 -14.63
C ARG A 416 -8.32 21.17 -14.33
N ASP A 417 -8.38 20.30 -15.34
CA ASP A 417 -8.85 18.94 -15.18
C ASP A 417 -7.93 18.14 -14.24
N VAL A 418 -6.62 18.34 -14.31
CA VAL A 418 -5.62 17.72 -13.42
C VAL A 418 -5.74 18.25 -12.00
N LEU A 419 -5.74 19.58 -11.84
CA LEU A 419 -5.86 20.22 -10.53
C LEU A 419 -7.19 19.88 -9.84
N ASN A 420 -8.27 19.78 -10.61
CA ASN A 420 -9.58 19.35 -10.10
C ASN A 420 -9.53 17.94 -9.52
N LYS A 421 -8.84 17.01 -10.19
CA LYS A 421 -8.68 15.66 -9.68
C LYS A 421 -7.84 15.62 -8.41
N PHE A 422 -6.79 16.41 -8.30
CA PHE A 422 -6.03 16.57 -7.08
C PHE A 422 -6.90 17.13 -5.95
N PHE A 423 -7.73 18.13 -6.23
CA PHE A 423 -8.54 18.82 -5.24
C PHE A 423 -9.68 17.97 -4.69
N THR A 424 -10.25 17.10 -5.52
CA THR A 424 -11.34 16.19 -5.12
C THR A 424 -10.84 14.95 -4.41
N SER A 425 -9.53 14.64 -4.51
CA SER A 425 -8.93 13.46 -3.86
C SER A 425 -8.48 13.81 -2.44
N SER A 426 -8.99 13.08 -1.44
CA SER A 426 -8.67 13.31 -0.03
C SER A 426 -7.15 13.26 0.20
N GLY A 427 -6.61 14.27 0.86
CA GLY A 427 -5.19 14.37 1.22
C GLY A 427 -4.26 14.98 0.16
N PHE A 428 -4.73 15.35 -1.02
CA PHE A 428 -3.94 16.15 -1.98
C PHE A 428 -4.12 17.66 -1.79
N ARG A 429 -5.21 18.06 -1.18
CA ARG A 429 -5.54 19.46 -0.97
C ARG A 429 -4.47 20.21 -0.21
N ASP A 430 -4.13 19.75 0.99
CA ASP A 430 -3.09 20.37 1.82
C ASP A 430 -1.74 20.44 1.10
N MET A 431 -1.47 19.46 0.25
CA MET A 431 -0.24 19.40 -0.52
C MET A 431 -0.23 20.45 -1.65
N ILE A 432 -1.37 20.70 -2.31
CA ILE A 432 -1.46 21.77 -3.32
C ILE A 432 -1.25 23.13 -2.66
N GLU A 433 -1.89 23.39 -1.53
CA GLU A 433 -1.72 24.61 -0.77
C GLU A 433 -0.26 24.84 -0.39
N PHE A 434 0.39 23.82 0.17
CA PHE A 434 1.82 23.86 0.48
C PHE A 434 2.71 24.16 -0.73
N HIS A 435 2.40 23.58 -1.91
CA HIS A 435 3.18 23.81 -3.12
C HIS A 435 2.87 25.17 -3.76
N ILE A 436 1.65 25.68 -3.66
CA ILE A 436 1.34 27.07 -4.05
C ILE A 436 2.19 28.04 -3.22
N ASP A 437 2.26 27.84 -1.92
CA ASP A 437 3.12 28.64 -1.04
C ASP A 437 4.59 28.65 -1.49
N LYS A 438 5.11 27.46 -1.85
CA LYS A 438 6.49 27.34 -2.33
C LYS A 438 6.76 28.10 -3.62
N VAL A 439 5.83 28.02 -4.60
CA VAL A 439 6.05 28.66 -5.90
C VAL A 439 5.69 30.14 -5.89
N ALA A 440 4.76 30.55 -5.03
CA ALA A 440 4.25 31.91 -5.01
C ALA A 440 5.34 32.99 -4.78
N MET A 441 6.39 32.64 -4.02
CA MET A 441 7.50 33.55 -3.77
C MET A 441 8.25 33.93 -5.07
N ASP A 442 8.37 32.99 -5.99
CA ASP A 442 9.14 33.16 -7.24
C ASP A 442 8.29 33.67 -8.41
N LEU A 443 6.95 33.60 -8.32
CA LEU A 443 6.04 33.97 -9.41
C LEU A 443 5.65 35.45 -9.39
N SER A 444 5.44 36.04 -10.54
CA SER A 444 4.86 37.38 -10.70
C SER A 444 3.36 37.38 -10.37
N GLU A 445 2.77 38.58 -10.20
CA GLU A 445 1.33 38.74 -9.99
C GLU A 445 0.51 38.10 -11.11
N GLN A 446 0.93 38.29 -12.36
CA GLN A 446 0.24 37.72 -13.51
C GLN A 446 0.29 36.20 -13.55
N GLU A 447 1.41 35.60 -13.16
CA GLU A 447 1.57 34.15 -13.08
C GLU A 447 0.70 33.56 -11.98
N LEU A 448 0.60 34.21 -10.82
CA LEU A 448 -0.32 33.81 -9.76
C LEU A 448 -1.77 33.91 -10.18
N GLU A 449 -2.15 34.97 -10.90
CA GLU A 449 -3.49 35.11 -11.49
C GLU A 449 -3.80 34.00 -12.51
N ASN A 450 -2.83 33.57 -13.29
CA ASN A 450 -2.98 32.44 -14.20
C ASN A 450 -3.25 31.13 -13.47
N ILE A 451 -2.56 30.88 -12.35
CA ILE A 451 -2.85 29.73 -11.48
C ILE A 451 -4.26 29.81 -10.92
N ALA A 452 -4.67 30.98 -10.37
CA ALA A 452 -6.02 31.18 -9.87
C ALA A 452 -7.07 30.90 -10.94
N ALA A 453 -6.84 31.34 -12.18
CA ALA A 453 -7.73 31.07 -13.30
C ALA A 453 -7.89 29.58 -13.65
N ALA A 454 -6.90 28.74 -13.33
CA ALA A 454 -6.99 27.30 -13.53
C ALA A 454 -7.98 26.62 -12.57
N PHE A 455 -8.26 27.21 -11.41
CA PHE A 455 -9.19 26.69 -10.40
C PHE A 455 -10.64 27.22 -10.52
N LYS A 456 -10.92 28.09 -11.49
CA LYS A 456 -12.21 28.82 -11.61
C LYS A 456 -13.50 27.98 -11.75
N THR A 457 -13.41 26.65 -11.77
CA THR A 457 -14.58 25.78 -11.95
C THR A 457 -14.59 24.61 -10.97
N THR A 458 -13.84 24.69 -9.88
CA THR A 458 -13.75 23.64 -8.87
C THR A 458 -14.48 24.04 -7.59
N ASP A 459 -14.93 23.07 -6.81
CA ASP A 459 -15.51 23.34 -5.49
C ASP A 459 -14.47 23.94 -4.51
N GLY A 460 -13.18 23.75 -4.78
CA GLY A 460 -12.06 24.36 -4.05
C GLY A 460 -11.61 25.73 -4.58
N GLU A 461 -12.27 26.26 -5.59
CA GLU A 461 -11.89 27.55 -6.21
C GLU A 461 -11.71 28.67 -5.20
N LYS A 462 -12.65 28.80 -4.27
CA LYS A 462 -12.65 29.86 -3.26
C LYS A 462 -11.41 29.77 -2.33
N GLU A 463 -11.04 28.59 -1.93
CA GLU A 463 -9.95 28.35 -1.00
C GLU A 463 -8.59 28.59 -1.64
N ILE A 464 -8.37 28.05 -2.84
CA ILE A 464 -7.15 28.30 -3.61
C ILE A 464 -7.04 29.77 -4.00
N ARG A 465 -8.14 30.39 -4.40
CA ARG A 465 -8.16 31.82 -4.71
C ARG A 465 -7.70 32.65 -3.51
N LEU A 466 -8.18 32.33 -2.33
CA LEU A 466 -7.76 32.99 -1.09
C LEU A 466 -6.25 32.86 -0.85
N TYR A 467 -5.70 31.66 -1.01
CA TYR A 467 -4.27 31.43 -0.87
C TYR A 467 -3.44 32.30 -1.82
N ILE A 468 -3.88 32.37 -3.07
CA ILE A 468 -3.24 33.18 -4.11
C ILE A 468 -3.40 34.67 -3.82
N ASP A 469 -4.58 35.11 -3.37
CA ASP A 469 -4.83 36.50 -3.02
C ASP A 469 -3.95 36.97 -1.86
N ILE A 470 -3.73 36.12 -0.84
CA ILE A 470 -2.80 36.42 0.24
C ILE A 470 -1.37 36.61 -0.30
N ARG A 471 -0.93 35.75 -1.22
CA ARG A 471 0.42 35.86 -1.84
C ARG A 471 0.56 37.07 -2.76
N LEU A 472 -0.49 37.44 -3.48
CA LEU A 472 -0.55 38.67 -4.26
C LEU A 472 -0.39 39.89 -3.38
N LEU A 473 -1.05 39.92 -2.23
CA LEU A 473 -0.93 41.00 -1.27
C LEU A 473 0.49 41.10 -0.68
N GLU A 474 1.11 39.98 -0.33
CA GLU A 474 2.51 39.97 0.11
C GLU A 474 3.43 40.64 -0.93
N LYS A 475 3.23 40.37 -2.22
CA LYS A 475 4.04 40.98 -3.29
C LYS A 475 3.78 42.49 -3.42
N GLN A 476 2.53 42.92 -3.33
CA GLN A 476 2.17 44.34 -3.48
C GLN A 476 2.65 45.19 -2.30
N PHE A 477 2.76 44.59 -1.13
CA PHE A 477 3.29 45.24 0.06
C PHE A 477 4.79 44.93 0.30
N ALA A 478 5.44 44.25 -0.63
CA ALA A 478 6.88 43.98 -0.55
C ALA A 478 7.67 45.29 -0.51
N GLY A 479 8.49 45.47 0.54
CA GLY A 479 9.26 46.69 0.78
C GLY A 479 8.77 47.54 1.94
N ILE A 480 7.63 47.18 2.54
CA ILE A 480 7.19 47.77 3.80
C ILE A 480 7.79 46.95 4.95
N GLU A 481 8.80 47.51 5.64
CA GLU A 481 9.54 46.70 6.62
C GLU A 481 8.78 46.52 7.95
N TYR A 482 8.07 47.56 8.43
CA TYR A 482 7.40 47.54 9.75
C TYR A 482 6.14 48.39 9.78
N TRP A 483 5.17 47.98 10.62
CA TRP A 483 4.00 48.74 11.02
C TRP A 483 4.12 49.09 12.50
N ASP A 484 3.88 50.34 12.84
CA ASP A 484 4.05 50.83 14.22
C ASP A 484 2.96 50.31 15.18
N SER A 485 1.80 49.99 14.63
CA SER A 485 0.73 49.38 15.39
C SER A 485 -0.08 48.37 14.56
N TYR A 486 -0.78 47.45 15.23
CA TYR A 486 -1.69 46.52 14.58
C TYR A 486 -2.86 47.25 13.93
N ASP A 487 -3.34 48.35 14.54
CA ASP A 487 -4.44 49.14 13.99
C ASP A 487 -4.04 49.84 12.68
N GLU A 488 -2.82 50.36 12.57
CA GLU A 488 -2.27 50.89 11.32
C GLU A 488 -2.16 49.83 10.22
N LEU A 489 -1.72 48.63 10.56
CA LEU A 489 -1.69 47.50 9.63
C LEU A 489 -3.10 47.17 9.12
N ILE A 490 -4.09 47.06 10.03
CA ILE A 490 -5.48 46.76 9.68
C ILE A 490 -6.05 47.89 8.82
N GLU A 491 -5.77 49.15 9.12
CA GLU A 491 -6.22 50.31 8.36
C GLU A 491 -5.61 50.30 6.94
N ALA A 492 -4.31 49.99 6.81
CA ALA A 492 -3.65 49.90 5.53
C ALA A 492 -4.22 48.74 4.66
N LEU A 493 -4.43 47.59 5.27
CA LEU A 493 -5.06 46.43 4.58
C LEU A 493 -6.51 46.75 4.16
N ALA A 494 -7.25 47.48 5.03
CA ALA A 494 -8.63 47.88 4.74
C ALA A 494 -8.76 48.86 3.55
N ASN A 495 -7.72 49.63 3.28
CA ASN A 495 -7.70 50.58 2.17
C ASN A 495 -7.33 49.94 0.82
N TYR A 496 -6.94 48.68 0.83
CA TYR A 496 -6.57 47.95 -0.37
C TYR A 496 -7.82 47.37 -1.07
N GLY A 497 -8.05 47.74 -2.33
CA GLY A 497 -9.30 47.51 -3.02
C GLY A 497 -9.75 46.03 -3.18
N ASN A 498 -8.82 45.12 -3.35
CA ASN A 498 -9.11 43.69 -3.55
C ASN A 498 -9.25 42.89 -2.25
N MET A 499 -8.82 43.43 -1.12
CA MET A 499 -8.80 42.75 0.16
C MET A 499 -10.18 42.45 0.73
N THR A 500 -11.16 43.26 0.38
CA THR A 500 -12.56 43.02 0.80
C THR A 500 -13.10 41.72 0.24
N LEU A 501 -12.79 41.43 -1.04
CA LEU A 501 -13.21 40.18 -1.68
C LEU A 501 -12.50 38.97 -1.07
N THR A 502 -11.19 39.09 -0.84
CA THR A 502 -10.41 38.06 -0.18
C THR A 502 -10.94 37.75 1.21
N TRP A 503 -11.24 38.79 1.98
CA TRP A 503 -11.86 38.63 3.30
C TRP A 503 -13.21 37.92 3.23
N GLN A 504 -14.07 38.30 2.31
CA GLN A 504 -15.34 37.64 2.08
C GLN A 504 -15.18 36.14 1.78
N GLN A 505 -14.19 35.82 0.94
CA GLN A 505 -13.89 34.43 0.59
C GLN A 505 -13.35 33.62 1.78
N MET A 506 -12.49 34.23 2.62
CA MET A 506 -12.04 33.64 3.88
C MET A 506 -13.20 33.30 4.77
N HIS A 507 -14.05 34.27 4.98
CA HIS A 507 -15.22 34.13 5.83
C HIS A 507 -16.17 33.04 5.31
N ASP A 508 -16.51 33.09 4.01
CA ASP A 508 -17.39 32.10 3.41
C ASP A 508 -16.85 30.67 3.50
N SER A 509 -15.51 30.49 3.46
CA SER A 509 -14.89 29.18 3.61
C SER A 509 -14.86 28.67 5.06
N TRP A 510 -14.88 29.56 6.03
CA TRP A 510 -14.95 29.22 7.46
C TRP A 510 -16.36 28.91 7.95
N LEU A 511 -17.38 29.52 7.32
CA LEU A 511 -18.80 29.30 7.64
C LEU A 511 -19.38 28.00 7.06
N LEU A 512 -18.63 27.22 6.33
CA LEU A 512 -19.05 25.90 5.88
C LEU A 512 -19.20 24.85 7.00
N ASP A 513 -18.99 25.25 8.26
CA ASP A 513 -19.45 24.48 9.42
C ASP A 513 -20.95 24.72 9.61
N GLU A 514 -21.75 23.68 9.51
CA GLU A 514 -23.21 23.66 9.47
C GLU A 514 -23.93 24.29 10.68
N ASP A 515 -23.19 24.75 11.71
CA ASP A 515 -23.75 25.23 12.98
C ASP A 515 -23.81 26.76 13.13
N ASP A 516 -23.29 27.56 12.20
CA ASP A 516 -23.34 29.02 12.28
C ASP A 516 -24.26 29.65 11.23
N ASP A 517 -25.54 29.75 11.55
CA ASP A 517 -26.61 30.33 10.74
C ASP A 517 -26.55 31.86 10.57
N LYS A 518 -25.45 32.54 10.90
CA LYS A 518 -25.34 33.98 10.75
C LYS A 518 -24.43 34.39 9.60
N PRO A 519 -24.99 34.89 8.49
CA PRO A 519 -24.17 35.52 7.47
C PRO A 519 -23.51 36.77 8.08
N LEU A 520 -22.17 36.78 8.12
CA LEU A 520 -21.43 38.00 8.43
C LEU A 520 -21.71 39.06 7.39
N ASN A 521 -22.09 40.23 7.88
CA ASN A 521 -22.41 41.37 7.02
C ASN A 521 -21.08 42.08 6.67
N HIS A 522 -20.44 41.60 5.58
CA HIS A 522 -19.15 42.12 5.14
C HIS A 522 -19.31 43.40 4.39
N SER A 523 -19.28 44.46 5.09
CA SER A 523 -19.18 45.75 4.43
C SER A 523 -17.73 46.13 4.18
N THR A 524 -17.34 46.02 2.95
CA THR A 524 -16.51 46.98 2.24
C THR A 524 -15.00 47.01 2.45
N LYS A 525 -14.39 46.67 3.60
CA LYS A 525 -12.94 46.81 3.79
C LYS A 525 -12.39 45.62 4.57
N LEU A 526 -11.25 45.08 4.17
CA LEU A 526 -10.62 43.91 4.83
C LEU A 526 -10.36 44.18 6.32
N GLY A 527 -9.88 45.40 6.68
CA GLY A 527 -9.61 45.74 8.07
C GLY A 527 -10.88 45.77 8.91
N GLN A 528 -11.99 46.29 8.39
CA GLN A 528 -13.29 46.22 9.06
C GLN A 528 -13.79 44.78 9.18
N GLY A 529 -13.66 44.02 8.12
CA GLY A 529 -13.98 42.59 8.11
C GLY A 529 -13.13 41.81 9.09
N LEU A 530 -11.82 42.08 9.15
CA LEU A 530 -10.91 41.43 10.09
C LEU A 530 -11.21 41.80 11.53
N GLN A 531 -11.50 43.07 11.81
CA GLN A 531 -11.94 43.52 13.15
C GLN A 531 -13.27 42.89 13.52
N GLN A 532 -14.22 42.87 12.62
CA GLN A 532 -15.52 42.25 12.81
C GLN A 532 -15.43 40.76 13.03
N PHE A 533 -14.60 40.05 12.23
CA PHE A 533 -14.29 38.65 12.44
C PHE A 533 -13.67 38.37 13.81
N ILE A 534 -12.68 39.16 14.24
CA ILE A 534 -12.07 39.05 15.55
C ILE A 534 -13.11 39.29 16.65
N ALA A 535 -14.03 40.23 16.44
CA ALA A 535 -15.09 40.56 17.38
C ALA A 535 -16.22 39.53 17.45
N GLU A 536 -16.58 38.93 16.31
CA GLU A 536 -17.69 37.99 16.19
C GLU A 536 -17.28 36.51 16.34
N ALA A 537 -16.01 36.19 16.05
CA ALA A 537 -15.52 34.82 16.03
C ALA A 537 -15.19 34.21 17.39
N ASP A 538 -15.47 34.90 18.47
CA ASP A 538 -15.27 34.48 19.84
C ASP A 538 -14.29 35.38 20.61
N VAL A 539 -14.58 35.63 21.86
CA VAL A 539 -13.75 36.40 22.81
C VAL A 539 -12.34 35.80 22.94
N ASP A 540 -12.27 34.46 22.78
CA ASP A 540 -11.04 33.70 22.94
C ASP A 540 -10.06 33.86 21.75
N VAL A 541 -10.57 34.05 20.52
CA VAL A 541 -9.71 34.39 19.37
C VAL A 541 -9.07 35.76 19.58
N THR A 542 -9.82 36.71 20.09
CA THR A 542 -9.30 38.05 20.39
C THR A 542 -8.20 37.99 21.47
N ALA A 543 -8.40 37.20 22.54
CA ALA A 543 -7.41 36.96 23.55
C ALA A 543 -6.16 36.27 22.99
N SER A 544 -6.35 35.22 22.18
CA SER A 544 -5.25 34.49 21.52
C SER A 544 -4.43 35.37 20.59
N LEU A 545 -5.08 36.20 19.76
CA LEU A 545 -4.39 37.16 18.89
C LEU A 545 -3.65 38.23 19.69
N LYS A 546 -4.21 38.70 20.81
CA LYS A 546 -3.59 39.65 21.70
C LYS A 546 -2.36 39.08 22.41
N ILE A 547 -2.39 37.82 22.78
CA ILE A 547 -1.28 37.10 23.39
C ILE A 547 -0.21 36.77 22.34
N LEU A 548 -0.58 36.33 21.15
CA LEU A 548 0.33 36.17 20.01
C LEU A 548 1.05 37.50 19.73
N LYS A 549 0.34 38.62 19.72
CA LYS A 549 0.90 39.96 19.62
C LYS A 549 1.99 40.20 20.67
N ASN A 550 1.78 39.86 21.90
CA ASN A 550 2.74 40.02 22.97
C ASN A 550 3.93 39.04 22.90
N LEU A 551 3.68 37.80 22.51
CA LEU A 551 4.71 36.77 22.37
C LEU A 551 5.74 37.05 21.30
N PHE A 552 5.32 37.59 20.17
CA PHE A 552 6.19 37.78 19.00
C PHE A 552 6.76 39.20 18.92
N GLY A 553 6.58 40.01 19.98
CA GLY A 553 7.09 41.39 20.05
C GLY A 553 6.60 42.19 18.84
N PHE A 554 5.29 42.30 18.71
CA PHE A 554 4.60 42.63 17.47
C PHE A 554 4.96 44.02 16.93
N ARG A 555 6.03 44.06 16.17
CA ARG A 555 6.20 44.98 15.06
C ARG A 555 6.27 44.10 13.80
N PRO A 556 5.13 43.68 13.27
CA PRO A 556 5.21 42.79 12.13
C PRO A 556 5.75 43.54 10.92
N ALA A 557 6.76 42.98 10.31
CA ALA A 557 6.87 43.16 8.88
C ALA A 557 5.52 42.79 8.23
N MET A 558 5.08 43.45 7.20
CA MET A 558 3.82 43.15 6.51
C MET A 558 3.73 41.70 6.11
N THR A 559 4.84 41.11 5.66
CA THR A 559 5.01 39.68 5.41
C THR A 559 4.67 38.81 6.63
N GLY A 560 4.97 39.31 7.85
CA GLY A 560 4.60 38.61 9.08
C GLY A 560 3.09 38.59 9.33
N ALA A 561 2.40 39.71 9.08
CA ALA A 561 0.95 39.77 9.26
C ALA A 561 0.18 38.91 8.24
N LEU A 562 0.61 38.91 6.98
CA LEU A 562 0.04 38.05 5.95
C LEU A 562 0.39 36.59 6.17
N GLY A 563 1.59 36.31 6.69
CA GLY A 563 1.95 34.98 7.18
C GLY A 563 1.06 34.49 8.31
N GLU A 564 0.68 35.37 9.25
CA GLU A 564 -0.27 35.05 10.31
C GLU A 564 -1.68 34.78 9.78
N LEU A 565 -2.17 35.57 8.82
CA LEU A 565 -3.46 35.31 8.17
C LEU A 565 -3.47 33.95 7.46
N SER A 566 -2.40 33.60 6.74
CA SER A 566 -2.23 32.29 6.12
C SER A 566 -2.20 31.16 7.16
N ARG A 567 -1.51 31.39 8.27
CA ARG A 567 -1.44 30.45 9.39
C ARG A 567 -2.80 30.22 10.02
N LEU A 568 -3.55 31.27 10.30
CA LEU A 568 -4.90 31.22 10.86
C LEU A 568 -5.85 30.43 9.93
N TYR A 569 -5.77 30.67 8.63
CA TYR A 569 -6.55 29.93 7.65
C TYR A 569 -6.20 28.43 7.64
N THR A 570 -4.91 28.10 7.63
CA THR A 570 -4.46 26.71 7.70
C THR A 570 -4.91 26.01 8.97
N MET A 571 -4.89 26.71 10.11
CA MET A 571 -5.40 26.18 11.37
C MET A 571 -6.90 25.89 11.32
N ARG A 572 -7.71 26.77 10.73
CA ARG A 572 -9.15 26.53 10.55
C ARG A 572 -9.43 25.26 9.74
N ILE A 573 -8.68 25.04 8.67
CA ILE A 573 -8.81 23.80 7.89
C ILE A 573 -8.50 22.57 8.74
N LYS A 574 -7.39 22.60 9.49
CA LYS A 574 -7.00 21.48 10.38
C LYS A 574 -8.02 21.22 11.46
N ILE A 575 -8.59 22.28 12.06
CA ILE A 575 -9.66 22.18 13.07
C ILE A 575 -10.91 21.53 12.47
N ARG A 576 -11.34 21.97 11.29
CA ARG A 576 -12.48 21.39 10.59
C ARG A 576 -12.25 19.88 10.31
N ASP A 577 -11.07 19.53 9.84
CA ASP A 577 -10.74 18.15 9.54
C ASP A 577 -10.63 17.30 10.81
N ALA A 578 -10.09 17.83 11.90
CA ALA A 578 -10.06 17.17 13.20
C ALA A 578 -11.47 16.90 13.74
N LYS A 579 -12.37 17.88 13.65
CA LYS A 579 -13.80 17.74 14.03
C LYS A 579 -14.52 16.66 13.23
N ARG A 580 -14.23 16.55 11.95
CA ARG A 580 -14.82 15.52 11.07
C ARG A 580 -14.28 14.12 11.36
N ASN A 581 -12.98 14.00 11.59
CA ASN A 581 -12.30 12.71 11.72
C ASN A 581 -12.47 12.08 13.12
N ASP A 582 -12.48 12.90 14.19
CA ASP A 582 -12.64 12.43 15.57
C ASP A 582 -13.40 13.49 16.41
N PRO A 583 -14.74 13.52 16.31
CA PRO A 583 -15.57 14.52 17.00
C PRO A 583 -15.44 14.47 18.52
N ASP A 584 -15.27 13.30 19.11
CA ASP A 584 -15.19 13.16 20.57
C ASP A 584 -13.89 13.74 21.11
N LYS A 585 -12.77 13.42 20.49
CA LYS A 585 -11.46 13.98 20.82
C LYS A 585 -11.43 15.48 20.56
N PHE A 586 -12.03 15.94 19.45
CA PHE A 586 -12.15 17.37 19.17
C PHE A 586 -12.89 18.11 20.28
N ASN A 587 -14.06 17.62 20.70
CA ASN A 587 -14.87 18.25 21.76
C ASN A 587 -14.15 18.26 23.11
N GLU A 588 -13.38 17.22 23.43
CA GLU A 588 -12.57 17.18 24.66
C GLU A 588 -11.47 18.22 24.64
N MET A 589 -10.74 18.32 23.52
CA MET A 589 -9.67 19.29 23.34
C MET A 589 -10.20 20.73 23.27
N TYR A 590 -11.35 20.94 22.64
CA TYR A 590 -12.02 22.23 22.56
C TYR A 590 -12.37 22.77 23.96
N LYS A 591 -12.94 21.91 24.81
CA LYS A 591 -13.24 22.28 26.21
C LYS A 591 -11.99 22.58 27.03
N LEU A 592 -10.92 21.83 26.80
CA LEU A 592 -9.63 22.07 27.46
C LEU A 592 -9.07 23.42 27.05
N GLU A 593 -9.08 23.73 25.75
CA GLU A 593 -8.65 25.04 25.25
C GLU A 593 -9.46 26.17 25.84
N GLU A 594 -10.79 26.09 25.81
CA GLU A 594 -11.71 27.07 26.36
C GLU A 594 -11.39 27.36 27.84
N THR A 595 -11.14 26.31 28.61
CA THR A 595 -10.79 26.45 30.06
C THR A 595 -9.46 27.19 30.26
N ILE A 596 -8.44 26.84 29.46
CA ILE A 596 -7.10 27.46 29.57
C ILE A 596 -7.12 28.91 29.06
N LEU A 597 -7.86 29.20 27.99
CA LEU A 597 -8.01 30.57 27.49
C LEU A 597 -8.72 31.47 28.46
N ALA A 598 -9.74 30.97 29.16
CA ALA A 598 -10.38 31.73 30.27
C ALA A 598 -9.38 32.05 31.42
N GLN A 599 -8.55 31.08 31.79
CA GLN A 599 -7.49 31.30 32.78
C GLN A 599 -6.45 32.35 32.31
N ILE A 600 -6.07 32.30 31.03
CA ILE A 600 -5.16 33.27 30.42
C ILE A 600 -5.76 34.69 30.49
N ALA A 601 -7.04 34.81 30.13
CA ALA A 601 -7.75 36.09 30.19
C ALA A 601 -7.82 36.67 31.63
N GLU A 602 -8.01 35.81 32.65
CA GLU A 602 -7.98 36.23 34.07
C GLU A 602 -6.58 36.69 34.47
N LEU A 603 -5.53 36.00 34.06
CA LEU A 603 -4.14 36.40 34.35
C LEU A 603 -3.79 37.73 33.70
N ASP A 604 -4.18 37.96 32.47
CA ASP A 604 -3.94 39.23 31.77
C ASP A 604 -4.72 40.37 32.40
N ALA A 605 -5.98 40.16 32.75
CA ALA A 605 -6.80 41.14 33.47
C ALA A 605 -6.24 41.51 34.86
N ALA A 606 -5.54 40.57 35.49
CA ALA A 606 -4.84 40.78 36.75
C ALA A 606 -3.46 41.46 36.60
N GLY A 607 -3.04 41.80 35.39
CA GLY A 607 -1.73 42.37 35.07
C GLY A 607 -0.56 41.39 35.17
N ARG A 608 -0.85 40.08 35.15
CA ARG A 608 0.15 39.01 35.22
C ARG A 608 0.48 38.49 33.81
N SER A 609 0.88 39.40 32.93
CA SER A 609 1.04 39.13 31.49
C SER A 609 2.12 38.07 31.18
N ASP A 610 3.22 38.01 31.97
CA ASP A 610 4.25 37.00 31.80
C ASP A 610 3.71 35.58 32.05
N GLU A 611 2.90 35.43 33.10
CA GLU A 611 2.29 34.13 33.42
C GLU A 611 1.19 33.75 32.42
N ALA A 612 0.45 34.72 31.88
CA ALA A 612 -0.51 34.52 30.81
C ALA A 612 0.21 33.99 29.55
N VAL A 613 1.34 34.59 29.18
CA VAL A 613 2.17 34.18 28.06
C VAL A 613 2.70 32.74 28.22
N ASP A 614 3.20 32.40 29.41
CA ASP A 614 3.71 31.05 29.67
C ASP A 614 2.59 29.98 29.65
N THR A 615 1.41 30.32 30.15
CA THR A 615 0.22 29.46 30.11
C THR A 615 -0.22 29.23 28.65
N TYR A 616 -0.18 30.26 27.80
CA TYR A 616 -0.50 30.15 26.38
C TYR A 616 0.51 29.26 25.63
N LYS A 617 1.81 29.39 25.90
CA LYS A 617 2.84 28.51 25.31
C LYS A 617 2.58 27.03 25.66
N GLN A 618 2.15 26.75 26.89
CA GLN A 618 1.80 25.38 27.28
C GLN A 618 0.59 24.87 26.49
N LEU A 619 -0.44 25.70 26.33
CA LEU A 619 -1.62 25.35 25.52
C LEU A 619 -1.21 25.04 24.05
N VAL A 620 -0.44 25.94 23.44
CA VAL A 620 0.05 25.74 22.08
C VAL A 620 0.80 24.41 21.94
N GLY A 621 1.66 24.07 22.90
CA GLY A 621 2.37 22.79 22.92
C GLY A 621 1.45 21.57 22.98
N ILE A 622 0.37 21.63 23.76
CA ILE A 622 -0.65 20.57 23.86
C ILE A 622 -1.39 20.42 22.54
N LEU A 623 -1.85 21.52 21.93
CA LEU A 623 -2.63 21.51 20.70
C LEU A 623 -1.78 21.08 19.50
N GLN A 624 -0.54 21.52 19.40
CA GLN A 624 0.40 21.09 18.39
C GLN A 624 0.68 19.59 18.47
N GLY A 625 0.86 19.06 19.67
CA GLY A 625 1.05 17.63 19.90
C GLY A 625 -0.18 16.78 19.55
N SER A 626 -1.38 17.34 19.73
CA SER A 626 -2.63 16.62 19.51
C SER A 626 -3.16 16.73 18.08
N TYR A 627 -3.06 17.90 17.44
CA TYR A 627 -3.67 18.19 16.13
C TYR A 627 -2.72 18.87 15.14
N GLY A 628 -1.52 19.28 15.56
CA GLY A 628 -0.61 20.12 14.78
C GLY A 628 -1.18 21.52 14.51
N VAL A 629 -1.99 22.04 15.46
CA VAL A 629 -2.59 23.39 15.41
C VAL A 629 -2.20 24.20 16.65
N ASP A 630 -2.23 25.54 16.57
CA ASP A 630 -1.89 26.41 17.70
C ASP A 630 -3.09 26.66 18.60
N THR A 631 -4.32 26.62 18.07
CA THR A 631 -5.57 26.82 18.84
C THR A 631 -6.77 26.23 18.08
N LEU A 632 -7.80 25.80 18.80
CA LEU A 632 -9.06 25.30 18.25
C LEU A 632 -10.11 26.42 18.06
N HIS A 633 -9.94 27.57 18.69
CA HIS A 633 -10.91 28.68 18.67
C HIS A 633 -10.59 29.75 17.61
N ILE A 634 -9.71 29.52 16.66
CA ILE A 634 -9.42 30.49 15.60
C ILE A 634 -10.33 30.33 14.40
#